data_e742f1449a9e59e4cca07fb1ea2cfff4
#
_entry.id   e742f1449a9e59e4cca07fb1ea2cfff4
#
_cell.length_a   1.000
_cell.length_b   1.000
_cell.length_c   1.000
_cell.angle_alpha   90.00
_cell.angle_beta   90.00
_cell.angle_gamma   90.00
#
_symmetry.space_group_name_H-M   'P 1'
#
loop_
_entity.id
_entity.type
_entity.pdbx_description
1 polymer ?
#
loop_
_entity_poly.entity_id
_entity_poly.type
_entity_poly.pdbx_seq_one_letter_code
_entity_poly.pdbx_strand_id
1 'polypeptide(L)'
;MFYRHLQLNELTVTGVTGDTKLKHVTAPVSIVSPQVLRATASTNVIDAISHQPGVSQLTTGGSISKPIIRGLGYNRVVVMSEGVRQEGQQWGDEHGVEVDGNSVNSVEILKGPASLMYGSDAMAGVVILHQQPTLAEGEMKANVTSEYQTNNGLFAYHLQMAGNQNGFVWDASFSDKMAHAYKNKYDGYVPGSQFRERAGRLMLGVNKGWGHSRLVWAIYHLTPSIIEGERDPKTGELEPLSNDLKTYGRSLPFQQVKHYKLVWDNSLNLSSGYLKAIIGYQQNRRQEFEESPDEYETFFKLHTLTYDLRYVTNEFDGWKLSTGIGGMYQKSGNEGEEYLIPDYRLFDFGLYATATKQLGDRWMLNGGVRYDHRHLKAFPGFSMLNGQEDNFSRNFGAFTGSVGAVCNINEHFNLRMNLARGFRAPNLSELGSNGKHEGSLRYEIGDKGLKPEYSLQADLGLDFTSRYVSAQLALFANRIDNYVFLHHVGDYTEGTGYGYSVYAPTYPVYAYTQGDARLLGFEAGVDFHPIHSVHFSNAFSYVDAQQMHAAPGTKYLPFTPAPKWSSELKWELSHHSHPTIAHHHTTDAAHRSLLNNLYVAVGLDCLLKQSHIYGADDTETETPGYALLSLSAGTDLQLHGKKVAEFYFTADNLLDKAYQNHLSRLKYADENAVTGRRGVYNMGRNITFKVVIPITL
;
A
#
# COMPACT_ATOMS: atom_id res chain seq x y z
N MET A 1 2.50 8.55 -15.16
CA MET A 1 1.50 7.71 -15.91
C MET A 1 0.13 7.80 -15.25
N PHE A 2 -0.44 8.99 -15.17
CA PHE A 2 -1.55 9.23 -14.26
C PHE A 2 -2.93 8.96 -14.86
N TYR A 3 -3.14 9.09 -16.13
CA TYR A 3 -4.46 8.93 -16.73
C TYR A 3 -4.36 8.47 -18.19
N ARG A 4 -4.42 7.18 -18.46
CA ARG A 4 -5.07 6.74 -19.70
C ARG A 4 -6.53 7.11 -19.54
N HIS A 5 -7.15 7.73 -20.59
CA HIS A 5 -8.57 8.00 -20.66
C HIS A 5 -9.35 7.21 -19.63
N LEU A 6 -9.62 7.81 -18.48
CA LEU A 6 -10.55 7.27 -17.51
C LEU A 6 -11.91 7.33 -18.20
N GLN A 7 -12.21 6.33 -19.00
CA GLN A 7 -13.59 6.08 -19.36
C GLN A 7 -14.27 5.64 -18.08
N LEU A 8 -14.69 6.62 -17.27
CA LEU A 8 -15.41 6.42 -16.01
C LEU A 8 -16.59 5.45 -16.14
N ASN A 9 -17.02 5.22 -17.38
CA ASN A 9 -18.10 4.32 -17.75
C ASN A 9 -17.70 2.84 -17.80
N GLU A 10 -16.42 2.50 -17.96
CA GLU A 10 -15.96 1.13 -18.20
C GLU A 10 -15.26 0.50 -16.99
N LEU A 11 -14.73 1.33 -16.09
CA LEU A 11 -14.04 0.84 -14.90
C LEU A 11 -15.06 0.41 -13.83
N THR A 12 -14.86 -0.79 -13.33
CA THR A 12 -15.67 -1.37 -12.24
C THR A 12 -14.88 -1.35 -10.96
N VAL A 13 -15.52 -0.88 -9.89
CA VAL A 13 -15.03 -0.89 -8.50
C VAL A 13 -15.70 -2.04 -7.77
N THR A 14 -14.92 -2.87 -7.11
CA THR A 14 -15.41 -4.05 -6.38
C THR A 14 -15.51 -3.80 -4.87
N GLY A 15 -14.84 -2.79 -4.38
CA GLY A 15 -14.71 -2.43 -2.97
C GLY A 15 -15.93 -1.74 -2.34
N VAL A 16 -17.04 -1.62 -3.06
CA VAL A 16 -18.29 -0.99 -2.58
C VAL A 16 -19.42 -2.02 -2.62
N THR A 17 -20.68 -1.62 -2.54
CA THR A 17 -21.90 -2.46 -2.50
C THR A 17 -22.03 -3.47 -3.67
N GLY A 18 -20.94 -4.24 -3.94
CA GLY A 18 -20.78 -5.12 -5.11
C GLY A 18 -20.27 -4.35 -6.34
N ASP A 19 -20.02 -5.07 -7.43
CA ASP A 19 -19.46 -4.50 -8.66
C ASP A 19 -20.24 -3.27 -9.11
N THR A 20 -19.60 -2.13 -9.12
CA THR A 20 -20.21 -0.83 -9.40
C THR A 20 -19.32 -0.04 -10.37
N LYS A 21 -19.91 0.58 -11.38
CA LYS A 21 -19.15 1.45 -12.29
C LYS A 21 -18.57 2.63 -11.54
N LEU A 22 -17.31 2.98 -11.81
CA LEU A 22 -16.58 4.06 -11.10
C LEU A 22 -17.38 5.38 -11.06
N LYS A 23 -18.07 5.73 -12.15
CA LYS A 23 -18.93 6.94 -12.22
C LYS A 23 -20.10 6.96 -11.23
N HIS A 24 -20.46 5.82 -10.66
CA HIS A 24 -21.57 5.68 -9.71
C HIS A 24 -21.08 5.51 -8.26
N VAL A 25 -19.77 5.52 -8.03
CA VAL A 25 -19.18 5.39 -6.70
C VAL A 25 -19.12 6.75 -6.03
N THR A 26 -19.72 6.84 -4.83
CA THR A 26 -19.78 8.11 -4.05
C THR A 26 -18.47 8.41 -3.32
N ALA A 27 -17.76 7.37 -2.88
CA ALA A 27 -16.46 7.51 -2.23
C ALA A 27 -15.35 7.85 -3.24
N PRO A 28 -14.32 8.62 -2.86
CA PRO A 28 -13.15 8.83 -3.69
C PRO A 28 -12.38 7.52 -3.90
N VAL A 29 -12.16 7.13 -5.16
CA VAL A 29 -11.45 5.92 -5.54
C VAL A 29 -10.38 6.23 -6.56
N SER A 30 -9.18 5.67 -6.38
CA SER A 30 -8.14 5.61 -7.40
C SER A 30 -7.97 4.17 -7.89
N ILE A 31 -7.85 3.96 -9.19
CA ILE A 31 -7.60 2.66 -9.80
C ILE A 31 -6.25 2.71 -10.51
N VAL A 32 -5.35 1.79 -10.14
CA VAL A 32 -4.07 1.60 -10.81
C VAL A 32 -4.19 0.40 -11.74
N SER A 33 -4.15 0.67 -13.04
CA SER A 33 -4.36 -0.35 -14.07
C SER A 33 -3.14 -1.27 -14.22
N PRO A 34 -3.30 -2.46 -14.84
CA PRO A 34 -2.19 -3.36 -15.12
C PRO A 34 -1.07 -2.71 -15.93
N GLN A 35 -1.42 -1.86 -16.89
CA GLN A 35 -0.44 -1.15 -17.73
C GLN A 35 0.40 -0.17 -16.92
N VAL A 36 -0.23 0.55 -15.98
CA VAL A 36 0.48 1.47 -15.09
C VAL A 36 1.44 0.70 -14.20
N LEU A 37 1.00 -0.40 -13.56
CA LEU A 37 1.86 -1.23 -12.70
C LEU A 37 3.06 -1.81 -13.46
N ARG A 38 2.84 -2.27 -14.71
CA ARG A 38 3.94 -2.82 -15.53
C ARG A 38 4.94 -1.75 -15.96
N ALA A 39 4.47 -0.55 -16.28
CA ALA A 39 5.32 0.54 -16.74
C ALA A 39 6.02 1.30 -15.63
N THR A 40 5.58 1.17 -14.38
CA THR A 40 6.21 1.81 -13.22
C THR A 40 7.40 0.98 -12.76
N ALA A 41 8.56 1.63 -12.65
CA ALA A 41 9.70 1.06 -11.96
C ALA A 41 9.49 1.22 -10.44
N SER A 42 9.41 0.12 -9.72
CA SER A 42 9.17 0.12 -8.28
C SER A 42 9.82 -1.06 -7.62
N THR A 43 10.19 -0.94 -6.36
CA THR A 43 10.77 -2.04 -5.60
C THR A 43 9.68 -2.95 -5.01
N ASN A 44 8.50 -2.39 -4.72
CA ASN A 44 7.34 -3.12 -4.18
C ASN A 44 6.02 -2.47 -4.63
N VAL A 45 4.88 -3.12 -4.34
CA VAL A 45 3.56 -2.65 -4.80
C VAL A 45 3.13 -1.34 -4.15
N ILE A 46 3.55 -1.05 -2.92
CA ILE A 46 3.20 0.20 -2.23
C ILE A 46 3.96 1.37 -2.86
N ASP A 47 5.22 1.17 -3.23
CA ASP A 47 5.99 2.13 -4.00
C ASP A 47 5.28 2.46 -5.33
N ALA A 48 4.83 1.44 -6.07
CA ALA A 48 4.10 1.64 -7.32
C ALA A 48 2.81 2.49 -7.16
N ILE A 49 2.04 2.29 -6.09
CA ILE A 49 0.79 3.05 -5.86
C ILE A 49 1.01 4.42 -5.22
N SER A 50 2.17 4.68 -4.61
CA SER A 50 2.49 5.97 -3.97
C SER A 50 2.56 7.15 -4.95
N HIS A 51 2.60 6.86 -6.25
CA HIS A 51 2.50 7.87 -7.31
C HIS A 51 1.08 8.42 -7.49
N GLN A 52 0.04 7.78 -6.91
CA GLN A 52 -1.32 8.27 -6.98
C GLN A 52 -1.53 9.51 -6.11
N PRO A 53 -2.36 10.51 -6.55
CA PRO A 53 -2.69 11.66 -5.71
C PRO A 53 -3.25 11.24 -4.35
N GLY A 54 -2.81 11.89 -3.27
CA GLY A 54 -3.24 11.60 -1.91
C GLY A 54 -2.77 10.26 -1.34
N VAL A 55 -1.91 9.54 -2.07
CA VAL A 55 -1.24 8.32 -1.60
C VAL A 55 0.25 8.58 -1.46
N SER A 56 0.80 8.19 -0.34
CA SER A 56 2.23 8.27 -0.03
C SER A 56 2.68 6.95 0.58
N GLN A 57 3.97 6.81 0.83
CA GLN A 57 4.53 5.64 1.50
C GLN A 57 5.44 6.05 2.65
N LEU A 58 5.37 5.31 3.74
CA LEU A 58 6.38 5.31 4.79
C LEU A 58 7.40 4.22 4.45
N THR A 59 8.69 4.54 4.52
CA THR A 59 9.77 3.62 4.14
C THR A 59 10.91 3.58 5.16
N THR A 60 11.52 2.39 5.30
CA THR A 60 12.77 2.16 6.05
C THR A 60 13.81 1.45 5.17
N GLY A 61 13.80 1.72 3.87
CA GLY A 61 14.65 1.10 2.87
C GLY A 61 13.88 0.73 1.60
N GLY A 62 14.53 0.08 0.65
CA GLY A 62 13.94 -0.21 -0.66
C GLY A 62 12.84 -1.28 -0.67
N SER A 63 12.86 -2.22 0.28
CA SER A 63 11.92 -3.35 0.32
C SER A 63 10.79 -3.19 1.34
N ILE A 64 10.89 -2.22 2.23
CA ILE A 64 9.95 -2.04 3.35
C ILE A 64 9.14 -0.78 3.12
N SER A 65 7.83 -0.94 2.89
CA SER A 65 6.91 0.16 2.61
C SER A 65 5.53 -0.08 3.21
N LYS A 66 4.89 1.01 3.67
CA LYS A 66 3.50 1.03 4.12
C LYS A 66 2.73 2.14 3.43
N PRO A 67 1.45 1.92 3.07
CA PRO A 67 0.64 2.94 2.45
C PRO A 67 0.19 4.00 3.46
N ILE A 68 0.23 5.25 3.01
CA ILE A 68 -0.36 6.40 3.71
C ILE A 68 -1.38 7.03 2.77
N ILE A 69 -2.63 7.15 3.22
CA ILE A 69 -3.73 7.73 2.46
C ILE A 69 -4.15 9.02 3.15
N ARG A 70 -4.03 10.17 2.46
CA ARG A 70 -4.44 11.48 2.96
C ARG A 70 -3.86 11.84 4.34
N GLY A 71 -2.58 11.45 4.56
CA GLY A 71 -1.88 11.69 5.83
C GLY A 71 -2.13 10.65 6.92
N LEU A 72 -2.96 9.66 6.68
CA LEU A 72 -3.25 8.59 7.63
C LEU A 72 -2.60 7.26 7.18
N GLY A 73 -1.83 6.67 8.04
CA GLY A 73 -1.10 5.42 7.79
C GLY A 73 -1.25 4.40 8.92
N TYR A 74 -0.34 3.44 8.94
CA TYR A 74 -0.29 2.33 9.91
C TYR A 74 -1.62 1.54 9.94
N ASN A 75 -2.11 1.23 11.12
CA ASN A 75 -3.34 0.46 11.32
C ASN A 75 -4.64 1.22 10.99
N ARG A 76 -4.57 2.33 10.22
CA ARG A 76 -5.73 3.06 9.69
C ARG A 76 -5.98 2.77 8.21
N VAL A 77 -5.07 2.05 7.55
CA VAL A 77 -5.20 1.57 6.17
C VAL A 77 -5.30 0.06 6.18
N VAL A 78 -6.35 -0.47 5.60
CA VAL A 78 -6.52 -1.92 5.39
C VAL A 78 -5.98 -2.29 4.01
N VAL A 79 -5.10 -3.29 3.95
CA VAL A 79 -4.64 -3.88 2.70
C VAL A 79 -5.34 -5.22 2.49
N MET A 80 -5.98 -5.40 1.33
CA MET A 80 -6.70 -6.62 0.95
C MET A 80 -5.93 -7.34 -0.15
N SER A 81 -5.74 -8.64 0.00
CA SER A 81 -5.12 -9.51 -1.00
C SER A 81 -5.87 -10.84 -1.02
N GLU A 82 -6.23 -11.34 -2.20
CA GLU A 82 -7.05 -12.56 -2.35
C GLU A 82 -8.40 -12.50 -1.61
N GLY A 83 -8.98 -11.32 -1.45
CA GLY A 83 -10.24 -11.12 -0.73
C GLY A 83 -10.17 -11.17 0.79
N VAL A 84 -8.98 -11.32 1.38
CA VAL A 84 -8.73 -11.30 2.83
C VAL A 84 -7.82 -10.16 3.22
N ARG A 85 -7.92 -9.69 4.47
CA ARG A 85 -7.00 -8.68 5.01
C ARG A 85 -5.60 -9.27 5.07
N GLN A 86 -4.62 -8.47 4.63
CA GLN A 86 -3.20 -8.82 4.75
C GLN A 86 -2.73 -8.47 6.16
N GLU A 87 -2.55 -9.48 7.00
CA GLU A 87 -2.14 -9.35 8.39
C GLU A 87 -0.70 -9.86 8.56
N GLY A 88 0.26 -8.95 8.47
CA GLY A 88 1.70 -9.24 8.49
C GLY A 88 2.46 -8.52 9.58
N GLN A 89 1.83 -8.25 10.74
CA GLN A 89 2.47 -7.55 11.87
C GLN A 89 2.98 -6.16 11.49
N GLN A 90 2.20 -5.40 10.75
CA GLN A 90 2.57 -4.09 10.17
C GLN A 90 2.57 -2.93 11.19
N TRP A 91 2.69 -3.22 12.47
CA TRP A 91 2.68 -2.23 13.54
C TRP A 91 4.02 -1.48 13.67
N GLY A 92 5.17 -2.10 13.43
CA GLY A 92 6.49 -1.46 13.44
C GLY A 92 6.80 -0.69 12.15
N ASP A 93 7.67 0.31 12.18
CA ASP A 93 8.02 1.13 11.00
C ASP A 93 8.76 0.31 9.93
N GLU A 94 9.57 -0.66 10.33
CA GLU A 94 10.33 -1.60 9.49
C GLU A 94 9.53 -2.86 9.11
N HIS A 95 8.26 -2.92 9.42
CA HIS A 95 7.37 -4.03 9.03
C HIS A 95 6.49 -3.62 7.85
N GLY A 96 6.92 -3.91 6.63
CA GLY A 96 6.22 -3.55 5.39
C GLY A 96 5.00 -4.43 5.06
N VAL A 97 4.34 -4.10 3.94
CA VAL A 97 3.29 -4.94 3.37
C VAL A 97 3.91 -6.11 2.61
N GLU A 98 3.56 -7.32 2.99
CA GLU A 98 4.16 -8.59 2.53
C GLU A 98 3.31 -9.20 1.41
N VAL A 99 3.46 -8.65 0.21
CA VAL A 99 2.76 -9.12 -1.00
C VAL A 99 3.69 -9.02 -2.20
N ASP A 100 3.71 -10.07 -3.03
CA ASP A 100 4.41 -10.06 -4.30
C ASP A 100 3.76 -9.06 -5.28
N GLY A 101 4.44 -7.95 -5.54
CA GLY A 101 3.98 -6.93 -6.48
C GLY A 101 3.83 -7.44 -7.92
N ASN A 102 4.61 -8.44 -8.33
CA ASN A 102 4.55 -9.00 -9.68
C ASN A 102 3.27 -9.85 -9.91
N SER A 103 2.68 -10.39 -8.85
CA SER A 103 1.42 -11.13 -8.92
C SER A 103 0.19 -10.23 -8.99
N VAL A 104 0.32 -8.93 -8.66
CA VAL A 104 -0.78 -7.98 -8.63
C VAL A 104 -1.08 -7.47 -10.05
N ASN A 105 -2.32 -7.65 -10.49
CA ASN A 105 -2.78 -7.19 -11.81
C ASN A 105 -3.26 -5.74 -11.79
N SER A 106 -4.01 -5.35 -10.77
CA SER A 106 -4.51 -3.97 -10.60
C SER A 106 -4.72 -3.65 -9.12
N VAL A 107 -4.81 -2.36 -8.79
CA VAL A 107 -5.05 -1.92 -7.43
C VAL A 107 -6.20 -0.94 -7.38
N GLU A 108 -7.17 -1.19 -6.50
CA GLU A 108 -8.19 -0.21 -6.11
C GLU A 108 -7.79 0.42 -4.77
N ILE A 109 -7.87 1.74 -4.69
CA ILE A 109 -7.58 2.50 -3.48
C ILE A 109 -8.83 3.31 -3.11
N LEU A 110 -9.57 2.80 -2.14
CA LEU A 110 -10.73 3.47 -1.57
C LEU A 110 -10.25 4.42 -0.49
N LYS A 111 -10.55 5.71 -0.60
CA LYS A 111 -10.04 6.74 0.31
C LYS A 111 -11.13 7.16 1.31
N GLY A 112 -10.78 7.13 2.59
CA GLY A 112 -11.68 7.47 3.70
C GLY A 112 -12.54 6.31 4.20
N PRO A 113 -13.34 6.53 5.25
CA PRO A 113 -14.06 5.48 5.98
C PRO A 113 -15.35 4.99 5.32
N ALA A 114 -15.59 5.34 4.06
CA ALA A 114 -16.81 4.95 3.33
C ALA A 114 -16.90 3.44 3.04
N SER A 115 -15.82 2.71 3.28
CA SER A 115 -15.70 1.30 2.92
C SER A 115 -16.19 0.37 4.03
N LEU A 116 -17.48 0.40 4.32
CA LEU A 116 -18.12 -0.31 5.43
C LEU A 116 -17.94 -1.85 5.39
N MET A 117 -17.69 -2.43 4.22
CA MET A 117 -17.54 -3.88 4.09
C MET A 117 -16.26 -4.42 4.73
N TYR A 118 -15.22 -3.59 4.91
CA TYR A 118 -13.88 -4.05 5.33
C TYR A 118 -13.62 -3.93 6.84
N GLY A 119 -14.58 -3.41 7.60
CA GLY A 119 -14.56 -3.41 9.05
C GLY A 119 -13.80 -2.28 9.70
N SER A 120 -13.53 -2.46 10.99
CA SER A 120 -12.67 -1.56 11.76
C SER A 120 -11.28 -1.45 11.12
N ASP A 121 -10.59 -0.35 11.41
CA ASP A 121 -9.24 -0.04 10.91
C ASP A 121 -9.21 0.49 9.46
N ALA A 122 -10.29 0.41 8.66
CA ALA A 122 -10.41 1.03 7.34
C ALA A 122 -10.74 2.54 7.43
N MET A 123 -10.16 3.24 8.41
CA MET A 123 -10.50 4.65 8.71
C MET A 123 -9.89 5.63 7.69
N ALA A 124 -8.68 5.35 7.22
CA ALA A 124 -8.03 6.10 6.16
C ALA A 124 -8.45 5.61 4.76
N GLY A 125 -8.81 4.34 4.68
CA GLY A 125 -9.21 3.70 3.44
C GLY A 125 -8.75 2.25 3.32
N VAL A 126 -8.94 1.71 2.11
CA VAL A 126 -8.61 0.33 1.78
C VAL A 126 -7.82 0.26 0.48
N VAL A 127 -6.73 -0.48 0.48
CA VAL A 127 -5.96 -0.84 -0.72
C VAL A 127 -6.31 -2.27 -1.09
N ILE A 128 -6.95 -2.48 -2.24
CA ILE A 128 -7.36 -3.81 -2.71
C ILE A 128 -6.45 -4.23 -3.85
N LEU A 129 -5.71 -5.30 -3.63
CA LEU A 129 -4.78 -5.88 -4.60
C LEU A 129 -5.47 -7.00 -5.37
N HIS A 130 -5.79 -6.72 -6.64
CA HIS A 130 -6.45 -7.67 -7.50
C HIS A 130 -5.46 -8.56 -8.23
N GLN A 131 -5.75 -9.84 -8.25
CA GLN A 131 -5.03 -10.82 -9.04
C GLN A 131 -5.54 -10.83 -10.50
N GLN A 132 -4.88 -11.61 -11.37
CA GLN A 132 -5.35 -11.81 -12.74
C GLN A 132 -6.79 -12.34 -12.74
N PRO A 133 -7.68 -11.78 -13.58
CA PRO A 133 -9.02 -12.30 -13.73
C PRO A 133 -8.98 -13.72 -14.33
N THR A 134 -9.98 -14.52 -13.97
CA THR A 134 -10.14 -15.85 -14.56
C THR A 134 -10.27 -15.76 -16.09
N LEU A 135 -9.53 -16.59 -16.79
CA LEU A 135 -9.57 -16.65 -18.26
C LEU A 135 -10.93 -17.15 -18.78
N ALA A 136 -11.26 -16.80 -20.02
CA ALA A 136 -12.42 -17.36 -20.72
C ALA A 136 -12.28 -18.88 -20.86
N GLU A 137 -13.41 -19.57 -21.01
CA GLU A 137 -13.41 -21.02 -21.19
C GLU A 137 -12.64 -21.41 -22.46
N GLY A 138 -11.80 -22.43 -22.36
CA GLY A 138 -10.92 -22.90 -23.42
C GLY A 138 -9.61 -22.12 -23.56
N GLU A 139 -9.39 -21.04 -22.78
CA GLU A 139 -8.13 -20.29 -22.84
C GLU A 139 -7.09 -20.83 -21.86
N MET A 140 -5.84 -20.84 -22.33
CA MET A 140 -4.64 -21.05 -21.52
C MET A 140 -3.62 -19.99 -21.89
N LYS A 141 -2.97 -19.40 -20.90
CA LYS A 141 -1.95 -18.35 -21.08
C LYS A 141 -0.79 -18.56 -20.12
N ALA A 142 0.40 -18.21 -20.56
CA ALA A 142 1.55 -18.08 -19.68
C ALA A 142 2.21 -16.73 -19.92
N ASN A 143 2.84 -16.18 -18.89
CA ASN A 143 3.60 -14.95 -18.95
C ASN A 143 4.95 -15.15 -18.26
N VAL A 144 5.97 -14.60 -18.89
CA VAL A 144 7.31 -14.49 -18.28
C VAL A 144 7.63 -13.00 -18.21
N THR A 145 7.91 -12.50 -16.99
CA THR A 145 8.37 -11.13 -16.79
C THR A 145 9.80 -11.16 -16.25
N SER A 146 10.65 -10.30 -16.77
CA SER A 146 11.99 -10.05 -16.21
C SER A 146 12.23 -8.56 -16.09
N GLU A 147 12.90 -8.16 -15.00
CA GLU A 147 13.22 -6.77 -14.70
C GLU A 147 14.67 -6.66 -14.19
N TYR A 148 15.37 -5.61 -14.63
CA TYR A 148 16.68 -5.23 -14.13
C TYR A 148 16.73 -3.73 -13.84
N GLN A 149 17.29 -3.36 -12.67
CA GLN A 149 17.51 -1.99 -12.24
C GLN A 149 19.00 -1.74 -11.99
N THR A 150 19.51 -0.62 -12.48
CA THR A 150 20.96 -0.38 -12.49
C THR A 150 21.54 0.16 -11.17
N ASN A 151 20.73 0.83 -10.35
CA ASN A 151 21.23 1.47 -9.13
C ASN A 151 21.60 0.46 -8.05
N ASN A 152 20.68 -0.45 -7.75
CA ASN A 152 20.83 -1.48 -6.72
C ASN A 152 20.97 -2.89 -7.32
N GLY A 153 21.23 -2.99 -8.64
CA GLY A 153 21.36 -4.25 -9.34
C GLY A 153 20.13 -5.16 -9.21
N LEU A 154 18.96 -4.58 -8.90
CA LEU A 154 17.74 -5.38 -8.72
C LEU A 154 17.52 -6.23 -9.97
N PHE A 155 17.43 -7.53 -9.75
CA PHE A 155 17.03 -8.50 -10.76
C PHE A 155 15.80 -9.26 -10.27
N ALA A 156 14.75 -9.24 -11.08
CA ALA A 156 13.51 -9.94 -10.80
C ALA A 156 13.07 -10.77 -11.99
N TYR A 157 12.46 -11.91 -11.71
CA TYR A 157 11.70 -12.67 -12.69
C TYR A 157 10.40 -13.19 -12.09
N HIS A 158 9.37 -13.24 -12.91
CA HIS A 158 8.05 -13.74 -12.57
C HIS A 158 7.54 -14.65 -13.67
N LEU A 159 7.08 -15.82 -13.28
CA LEU A 159 6.49 -16.82 -14.16
C LEU A 159 5.03 -16.98 -13.74
N GLN A 160 4.12 -16.94 -14.69
CA GLN A 160 2.70 -17.18 -14.45
C GLN A 160 2.11 -18.04 -15.55
N MET A 161 1.27 -18.98 -15.15
CA MET A 161 0.46 -19.80 -16.05
C MET A 161 -0.96 -19.89 -15.51
N ALA A 162 -1.94 -19.76 -16.39
CA ALA A 162 -3.34 -19.85 -16.03
C ALA A 162 -4.15 -20.55 -17.12
N GLY A 163 -5.26 -21.17 -16.74
CA GLY A 163 -6.16 -21.84 -17.67
C GLY A 163 -7.57 -21.97 -17.17
N ASN A 164 -8.49 -22.18 -18.12
CA ASN A 164 -9.90 -22.51 -17.85
C ASN A 164 -10.36 -23.56 -18.86
N GLN A 165 -10.54 -24.79 -18.41
CA GLN A 165 -10.96 -25.91 -19.24
C GLN A 165 -12.24 -26.54 -18.66
N ASN A 166 -13.34 -26.46 -19.40
CA ASN A 166 -14.65 -26.97 -18.95
C ASN A 166 -15.08 -26.43 -17.58
N GLY A 167 -14.72 -25.15 -17.27
CA GLY A 167 -14.99 -24.50 -16.02
C GLY A 167 -14.07 -24.96 -14.87
N PHE A 168 -13.11 -25.86 -15.07
CA PHE A 168 -11.99 -26.04 -14.17
C PHE A 168 -10.99 -24.90 -14.39
N VAL A 169 -10.75 -24.10 -13.37
CA VAL A 169 -9.89 -22.93 -13.41
C VAL A 169 -8.65 -23.12 -12.55
N TRP A 170 -7.53 -22.69 -13.03
CA TRP A 170 -6.26 -22.74 -12.33
C TRP A 170 -5.37 -21.55 -12.69
N ASP A 171 -4.56 -21.13 -11.75
CA ASP A 171 -3.53 -20.09 -11.91
C ASP A 171 -2.36 -20.42 -10.99
N ALA A 172 -1.16 -20.46 -11.54
CA ALA A 172 0.06 -20.72 -10.81
C ALA A 172 1.11 -19.67 -11.15
N SER A 173 1.78 -19.12 -10.14
CA SER A 173 2.86 -18.17 -10.34
C SER A 173 4.01 -18.36 -9.36
N PHE A 174 5.18 -17.93 -9.81
CA PHE A 174 6.41 -17.90 -9.01
C PHE A 174 7.21 -16.65 -9.33
N SER A 175 7.75 -15.99 -8.30
CA SER A 175 8.61 -14.81 -8.39
C SER A 175 9.88 -15.00 -7.56
N ASP A 176 11.01 -14.51 -8.06
CA ASP A 176 12.22 -14.26 -7.29
C ASP A 176 12.75 -12.88 -7.66
N LYS A 177 13.02 -12.05 -6.65
CA LYS A 177 13.53 -10.69 -6.76
C LYS A 177 14.67 -10.52 -5.77
N MET A 178 15.79 -9.98 -6.23
CA MET A 178 16.96 -9.75 -5.40
C MET A 178 17.60 -8.40 -5.75
N ALA A 179 18.11 -7.70 -4.76
CA ALA A 179 18.82 -6.46 -4.92
C ALA A 179 20.03 -6.39 -3.98
N HIS A 180 21.11 -5.84 -4.47
CA HIS A 180 22.24 -5.44 -3.64
C HIS A 180 22.01 -4.04 -3.03
N ALA A 181 22.95 -3.50 -2.26
CA ALA A 181 22.85 -2.17 -1.67
C ALA A 181 22.57 -1.10 -2.74
N TYR A 182 21.60 -0.21 -2.47
CA TYR A 182 21.38 0.93 -3.35
C TYR A 182 22.43 2.01 -3.15
N LYS A 183 22.56 2.89 -4.15
CA LYS A 183 23.52 3.98 -4.16
C LYS A 183 22.81 5.33 -4.23
N ASN A 184 23.33 6.30 -3.46
CA ASN A 184 22.97 7.70 -3.60
C ASN A 184 24.23 8.57 -3.73
N LYS A 185 24.03 9.86 -4.03
CA LYS A 185 25.12 10.78 -4.35
C LYS A 185 26.03 11.11 -3.16
N TYR A 186 25.50 11.08 -1.93
CA TYR A 186 26.22 11.54 -0.75
C TYR A 186 26.81 10.40 0.08
N ASP A 187 26.08 9.30 0.20
CA ASP A 187 26.50 8.18 1.04
C ASP A 187 27.22 7.07 0.23
N GLY A 188 27.19 7.17 -1.11
CA GLY A 188 27.66 6.06 -1.94
C GLY A 188 26.69 4.87 -1.87
N TYR A 189 27.19 3.65 -1.73
CA TYR A 189 26.39 2.47 -1.45
C TYR A 189 25.95 2.46 0.03
N VAL A 190 24.69 2.18 0.28
CA VAL A 190 24.08 2.19 1.62
C VAL A 190 24.07 0.76 2.17
N PRO A 191 24.90 0.44 3.18
CA PRO A 191 24.88 -0.86 3.84
C PRO A 191 23.50 -1.17 4.43
N GLY A 192 23.11 -2.44 4.49
CA GLY A 192 21.82 -2.85 5.03
C GLY A 192 20.63 -2.59 4.10
N SER A 193 20.83 -2.14 2.86
CA SER A 193 19.73 -1.88 1.93
C SER A 193 19.45 -3.01 0.93
N GLN A 194 20.22 -4.08 0.97
CA GLN A 194 20.04 -5.26 0.15
C GLN A 194 18.86 -6.11 0.64
N PHE A 195 18.21 -6.82 -0.29
CA PHE A 195 17.11 -7.71 0.04
C PHE A 195 16.91 -8.83 -0.98
N ARG A 196 16.19 -9.86 -0.56
CA ARG A 196 15.66 -10.89 -1.45
C ARG A 196 14.21 -11.21 -1.12
N GLU A 197 13.37 -11.29 -2.15
CA GLU A 197 11.95 -11.62 -2.08
C GLU A 197 11.67 -12.84 -2.96
N ARG A 198 10.95 -13.83 -2.44
CA ARG A 198 10.46 -14.99 -3.18
C ARG A 198 9.00 -15.21 -2.88
N ALA A 199 8.22 -15.48 -3.92
CA ALA A 199 6.80 -15.74 -3.76
C ALA A 199 6.35 -16.86 -4.69
N GLY A 200 5.35 -17.59 -4.23
CA GLY A 200 4.67 -18.61 -5.01
C GLY A 200 3.17 -18.57 -4.73
N ARG A 201 2.37 -18.81 -5.75
CA ARG A 201 0.91 -18.82 -5.67
C ARG A 201 0.35 -19.95 -6.53
N LEU A 202 -0.65 -20.65 -6.01
CA LEU A 202 -1.46 -21.63 -6.72
C LEU A 202 -2.93 -21.41 -6.41
N MET A 203 -3.76 -21.25 -7.42
CA MET A 203 -5.22 -21.24 -7.34
C MET A 203 -5.76 -22.39 -8.15
N LEU A 204 -6.65 -23.17 -7.54
CA LEU A 204 -7.42 -24.23 -8.18
C LEU A 204 -8.90 -24.01 -7.89
N GLY A 205 -9.75 -24.25 -8.87
CA GLY A 205 -11.18 -24.08 -8.62
C GLY A 205 -12.07 -24.48 -9.77
N VAL A 206 -13.35 -24.24 -9.56
CA VAL A 206 -14.40 -24.45 -10.56
C VAL A 206 -15.19 -23.15 -10.73
N ASN A 207 -15.53 -22.83 -11.98
CA ASN A 207 -16.37 -21.71 -12.35
C ASN A 207 -17.47 -22.22 -13.30
N LYS A 208 -18.72 -22.19 -12.83
CA LYS A 208 -19.88 -22.76 -13.52
C LYS A 208 -21.08 -21.81 -13.45
N GLY A 209 -22.16 -22.13 -14.11
CA GLY A 209 -23.37 -21.30 -14.09
C GLY A 209 -23.96 -21.05 -12.69
N TRP A 210 -23.73 -21.96 -11.74
CA TRP A 210 -24.15 -21.79 -10.35
C TRP A 210 -23.25 -20.82 -9.53
N GLY A 211 -22.06 -20.46 -10.03
CA GLY A 211 -21.09 -19.63 -9.35
C GLY A 211 -19.68 -20.21 -9.42
N HIS A 212 -18.86 -19.95 -8.39
CA HIS A 212 -17.49 -20.48 -8.32
C HIS A 212 -17.12 -20.96 -6.90
N SER A 213 -16.16 -21.88 -6.87
CA SER A 213 -15.43 -22.25 -5.66
C SER A 213 -13.96 -22.38 -6.00
N ARG A 214 -13.10 -21.64 -5.29
CA ARG A 214 -11.66 -21.52 -5.56
C ARG A 214 -10.88 -21.64 -4.27
N LEU A 215 -9.81 -22.43 -4.31
CA LEU A 215 -8.83 -22.55 -3.25
C LEU A 215 -7.53 -21.90 -3.72
N VAL A 216 -7.04 -20.94 -2.95
CA VAL A 216 -5.78 -20.23 -3.20
C VAL A 216 -4.80 -20.59 -2.11
N TRP A 217 -3.62 -21.01 -2.51
CA TRP A 217 -2.47 -21.19 -1.65
C TRP A 217 -1.36 -20.25 -2.08
N ALA A 218 -0.80 -19.46 -1.16
CA ALA A 218 0.28 -18.53 -1.44
C ALA A 218 1.34 -18.59 -0.34
N ILE A 219 2.58 -18.39 -0.77
CA ILE A 219 3.75 -18.24 0.08
C ILE A 219 4.49 -16.96 -0.30
N TYR A 220 5.00 -16.24 0.69
CA TYR A 220 5.81 -15.05 0.49
C TYR A 220 6.96 -15.06 1.48
N HIS A 221 8.18 -14.96 0.99
CA HIS A 221 9.38 -14.87 1.81
C HIS A 221 10.14 -13.61 1.44
N LEU A 222 10.44 -12.79 2.43
CA LEU A 222 11.26 -11.58 2.32
C LEU A 222 12.41 -11.67 3.32
N THR A 223 13.61 -11.39 2.85
CA THR A 223 14.82 -11.25 3.68
C THR A 223 15.44 -9.90 3.37
N PRO A 224 15.00 -8.82 4.03
CA PRO A 224 15.62 -7.50 3.95
C PRO A 224 16.75 -7.44 4.97
N SER A 225 17.89 -6.87 4.58
CA SER A 225 18.82 -6.33 5.58
C SER A 225 18.24 -5.03 6.14
N ILE A 226 18.72 -4.58 7.30
CA ILE A 226 18.25 -3.38 7.99
C ILE A 226 19.33 -2.30 7.89
N ILE A 227 18.91 -1.08 7.57
CA ILE A 227 19.79 0.08 7.53
C ILE A 227 19.76 0.71 8.91
N GLU A 228 20.83 0.56 9.68
CA GLU A 228 20.98 1.21 10.98
C GLU A 228 21.33 2.69 10.84
N GLY A 229 22.14 3.00 9.84
CA GLY A 229 22.50 4.39 9.54
C GLY A 229 23.56 4.98 10.45
N GLU A 230 24.22 4.14 11.24
CA GLU A 230 25.41 4.50 12.03
C GLU A 230 26.56 4.92 11.13
N ARG A 231 27.46 5.77 11.66
CA ARG A 231 28.57 6.32 10.88
C ARG A 231 29.88 6.28 11.64
N ASP A 232 30.95 5.95 10.94
CA ASP A 232 32.31 6.15 11.45
C ASP A 232 32.54 7.64 11.76
N PRO A 233 32.84 8.00 13.01
CA PRO A 233 32.95 9.39 13.42
C PRO A 233 34.12 10.15 12.78
N LYS A 234 35.12 9.44 12.19
CA LYS A 234 36.29 10.05 11.57
C LYS A 234 36.11 10.24 10.06
N THR A 235 35.51 9.25 9.38
CA THR A 235 35.33 9.28 7.92
C THR A 235 33.94 9.77 7.52
N GLY A 236 32.96 9.65 8.39
CA GLY A 236 31.55 9.94 8.11
C GLY A 236 30.88 8.88 7.21
N GLU A 237 31.58 7.78 6.89
CA GLU A 237 31.03 6.69 6.08
C GLU A 237 30.01 5.86 6.89
N LEU A 238 29.02 5.30 6.20
CA LEU A 238 28.02 4.44 6.84
C LEU A 238 28.62 3.10 7.25
N GLU A 239 28.27 2.65 8.43
CA GLU A 239 28.67 1.33 8.95
C GLU A 239 27.60 0.25 8.62
N PRO A 240 27.97 -1.04 8.58
CA PRO A 240 29.34 -1.55 8.66
C PRO A 240 30.12 -1.27 7.37
N LEU A 241 31.38 -0.91 7.55
CA LEU A 241 32.31 -0.73 6.43
C LEU A 241 32.53 -2.09 5.74
N SER A 242 31.96 -2.27 4.58
CA SER A 242 32.05 -3.52 3.80
C SER A 242 32.56 -3.22 2.39
N ASN A 243 33.50 -4.04 1.93
CA ASN A 243 34.01 -3.95 0.55
C ASN A 243 33.06 -4.60 -0.47
N ASP A 244 32.01 -5.30 -0.03
CA ASP A 244 31.16 -6.11 -0.89
C ASP A 244 29.68 -5.73 -0.81
N LEU A 245 29.38 -4.44 -1.00
CA LEU A 245 28.03 -3.89 -1.00
C LEU A 245 27.24 -4.20 -2.29
N LYS A 246 27.86 -4.89 -3.26
CA LYS A 246 27.23 -5.33 -4.52
C LYS A 246 26.86 -6.81 -4.53
N THR A 247 26.86 -7.48 -3.39
CA THR A 247 26.35 -8.85 -3.29
C THR A 247 24.85 -8.88 -3.08
N TYR A 248 24.22 -9.95 -3.58
CA TYR A 248 22.82 -10.25 -3.33
C TYR A 248 22.60 -11.03 -2.02
N GLY A 249 23.62 -11.12 -1.20
CA GLY A 249 23.57 -11.71 0.13
C GLY A 249 22.92 -10.79 1.15
N ARG A 250 22.45 -11.37 2.24
CA ARG A 250 22.01 -10.62 3.43
C ARG A 250 23.24 -10.13 4.22
N SER A 251 23.12 -8.98 4.84
CA SER A 251 24.04 -8.50 5.88
C SER A 251 23.30 -8.36 7.20
N LEU A 252 23.99 -8.51 8.30
CA LEU A 252 23.47 -8.18 9.63
C LEU A 252 23.38 -6.65 9.77
N PRO A 253 22.37 -6.13 10.49
CA PRO A 253 21.19 -6.87 10.91
C PRO A 253 20.22 -7.14 9.73
N PHE A 254 19.41 -8.18 9.82
CA PHE A 254 18.40 -8.50 8.81
C PHE A 254 17.16 -9.16 9.42
N GLN A 255 16.05 -9.07 8.69
CA GLN A 255 14.83 -9.80 9.02
C GLN A 255 14.66 -11.02 8.10
N GLN A 256 13.99 -12.05 8.61
CA GLN A 256 13.46 -13.14 7.81
C GLN A 256 11.95 -13.24 8.01
N VAL A 257 11.21 -12.85 6.99
CA VAL A 257 9.75 -12.86 6.98
C VAL A 257 9.26 -14.02 6.13
N LYS A 258 8.38 -14.85 6.69
CA LYS A 258 7.69 -15.93 5.97
C LYS A 258 6.20 -15.81 6.20
N HIS A 259 5.45 -15.59 5.13
CA HIS A 259 4.00 -15.45 5.16
C HIS A 259 3.37 -16.55 4.32
N TYR A 260 2.50 -17.34 4.96
CA TYR A 260 1.75 -18.43 4.34
C TYR A 260 0.27 -18.09 4.36
N LYS A 261 -0.42 -18.34 3.25
CA LYS A 261 -1.83 -18.00 3.09
C LYS A 261 -2.57 -19.14 2.42
N LEU A 262 -3.75 -19.47 2.95
CA LEU A 262 -4.72 -20.38 2.36
C LEU A 262 -6.07 -19.68 2.35
N VAL A 263 -6.68 -19.50 1.19
CA VAL A 263 -7.97 -18.83 1.04
C VAL A 263 -8.94 -19.70 0.27
N TRP A 264 -10.15 -19.83 0.78
CA TRP A 264 -11.26 -20.46 0.10
C TRP A 264 -12.31 -19.40 -0.25
N ASP A 265 -12.41 -19.05 -1.55
CA ASP A 265 -13.31 -18.04 -2.12
C ASP A 265 -14.44 -18.74 -2.88
N ASN A 266 -15.69 -18.48 -2.45
CA ASN A 266 -16.88 -19.08 -2.99
C ASN A 266 -17.92 -18.04 -3.36
N SER A 267 -18.63 -18.29 -4.45
CA SER A 267 -19.81 -17.52 -4.83
C SER A 267 -20.89 -18.46 -5.33
N LEU A 268 -22.10 -18.28 -4.86
CA LEU A 268 -23.28 -19.03 -5.28
C LEU A 268 -24.31 -18.08 -5.88
N ASN A 269 -24.62 -18.26 -7.16
CA ASN A 269 -25.64 -17.50 -7.87
C ASN A 269 -27.02 -17.99 -7.48
N LEU A 270 -27.89 -17.07 -7.07
CA LEU A 270 -29.29 -17.30 -6.72
C LEU A 270 -30.19 -16.51 -7.69
N SER A 271 -31.46 -16.84 -7.77
CA SER A 271 -32.42 -16.10 -8.61
C SER A 271 -32.55 -14.62 -8.22
N SER A 272 -32.39 -14.32 -6.92
CA SER A 272 -32.53 -12.97 -6.35
C SER A 272 -31.19 -12.21 -6.13
N GLY A 273 -30.05 -12.84 -6.45
CA GLY A 273 -28.74 -12.25 -6.19
C GLY A 273 -27.64 -13.30 -6.12
N TYR A 274 -26.61 -13.05 -5.34
CA TYR A 274 -25.56 -14.04 -5.06
C TYR A 274 -25.11 -14.00 -3.60
N LEU A 275 -24.72 -15.18 -3.12
CA LEU A 275 -24.07 -15.36 -1.84
C LEU A 275 -22.57 -15.51 -2.07
N LYS A 276 -21.74 -14.74 -1.35
CA LYS A 276 -20.28 -14.87 -1.37
C LYS A 276 -19.78 -15.25 0.00
N ALA A 277 -18.87 -16.22 0.07
CA ALA A 277 -18.24 -16.67 1.30
C ALA A 277 -16.72 -16.79 1.08
N ILE A 278 -15.94 -16.09 1.89
CA ILE A 278 -14.48 -16.13 1.88
C ILE A 278 -14.01 -16.54 3.27
N ILE A 279 -13.16 -17.56 3.32
CA ILE A 279 -12.48 -17.98 4.55
C ILE A 279 -10.99 -18.01 4.24
N GLY A 280 -10.19 -17.34 5.06
CA GLY A 280 -8.74 -17.28 4.90
C GLY A 280 -7.99 -17.62 6.17
N TYR A 281 -6.99 -18.48 6.06
CA TYR A 281 -6.02 -18.72 7.11
C TYR A 281 -4.66 -18.19 6.68
N GLN A 282 -4.00 -17.44 7.58
CA GLN A 282 -2.68 -16.89 7.36
C GLN A 282 -1.78 -17.21 8.54
N GLN A 283 -0.52 -17.47 8.26
CA GLN A 283 0.54 -17.53 9.26
C GLN A 283 1.66 -16.60 8.83
N ASN A 284 1.95 -15.60 9.64
CA ASN A 284 3.12 -14.74 9.49
C ASN A 284 4.17 -15.12 10.52
N ARG A 285 5.39 -15.30 10.07
CA ARG A 285 6.57 -15.56 10.90
C ARG A 285 7.60 -14.48 10.58
N ARG A 286 8.00 -13.72 11.60
CA ARG A 286 9.01 -12.69 11.51
C ARG A 286 10.09 -12.96 12.52
N GLN A 287 11.31 -13.08 12.03
CA GLN A 287 12.53 -13.26 12.82
C GLN A 287 13.47 -12.11 12.51
N GLU A 288 14.14 -11.57 13.52
CA GLU A 288 15.16 -10.53 13.40
C GLU A 288 16.48 -11.05 13.94
N PHE A 289 17.53 -10.77 13.20
CA PHE A 289 18.89 -11.26 13.42
C PHE A 289 19.81 -10.04 13.48
N GLU A 290 20.45 -9.80 14.62
CA GLU A 290 21.25 -8.62 14.88
C GLU A 290 22.74 -8.94 14.91
N GLU A 291 23.19 -9.77 15.83
CA GLU A 291 24.60 -10.09 16.03
C GLU A 291 25.06 -11.35 15.31
N SER A 292 24.17 -12.32 15.11
CA SER A 292 24.47 -13.62 14.51
C SER A 292 23.50 -13.97 13.38
N PRO A 293 23.97 -14.54 12.25
CA PRO A 293 23.08 -15.01 11.19
C PRO A 293 22.32 -16.29 11.54
N ASP A 294 22.65 -16.96 12.64
CA ASP A 294 22.12 -18.25 13.05
C ASP A 294 21.24 -18.18 14.30
N GLU A 295 21.28 -17.06 15.04
CA GLU A 295 20.52 -16.80 16.26
C GLU A 295 19.64 -15.57 16.05
N TYR A 296 18.35 -15.66 16.38
CA TYR A 296 17.41 -14.56 16.27
C TYR A 296 17.08 -14.00 17.67
N GLU A 297 17.10 -12.69 17.79
CA GLU A 297 16.75 -11.98 19.01
C GLU A 297 15.23 -11.89 19.15
N THR A 298 14.52 -11.52 18.07
CA THR A 298 13.06 -11.50 18.06
C THR A 298 12.48 -12.56 17.12
N PHE A 299 11.36 -13.18 17.55
CA PHE A 299 10.59 -14.09 16.73
C PHE A 299 9.10 -13.97 17.01
N PHE A 300 8.38 -13.31 16.13
CA PHE A 300 6.92 -13.19 16.20
C PHE A 300 6.25 -14.20 15.27
N LYS A 301 5.23 -14.87 15.79
CA LYS A 301 4.44 -15.85 15.06
C LYS A 301 2.96 -15.51 15.19
N LEU A 302 2.40 -14.94 14.12
CA LEU A 302 1.01 -14.52 14.04
C LEU A 302 0.19 -15.51 13.21
N HIS A 303 -0.88 -16.03 13.79
CA HIS A 303 -1.91 -16.80 13.11
C HIS A 303 -3.18 -15.97 12.97
N THR A 304 -3.72 -15.89 11.78
CA THR A 304 -4.95 -15.15 11.50
C THR A 304 -5.93 -16.02 10.72
N LEU A 305 -7.14 -16.18 11.24
CA LEU A 305 -8.28 -16.74 10.55
C LEU A 305 -9.26 -15.62 10.23
N THR A 306 -9.56 -15.37 8.96
CA THR A 306 -10.51 -14.37 8.51
C THR A 306 -11.75 -15.04 7.91
N TYR A 307 -12.90 -14.40 8.06
CA TYR A 307 -14.16 -14.85 7.46
C TYR A 307 -14.97 -13.66 6.96
N ASP A 308 -15.60 -13.82 5.80
CA ASP A 308 -16.56 -12.88 5.22
C ASP A 308 -17.68 -13.67 4.56
N LEU A 309 -18.90 -13.42 4.96
CA LEU A 309 -20.10 -13.98 4.35
C LEU A 309 -21.02 -12.84 3.99
N ARG A 310 -21.37 -12.69 2.72
CA ARG A 310 -22.24 -11.63 2.23
C ARG A 310 -23.25 -12.10 1.22
N TYR A 311 -24.41 -11.47 1.27
CA TYR A 311 -25.44 -11.60 0.25
C TYR A 311 -25.60 -10.26 -0.48
N VAL A 312 -25.60 -10.32 -1.81
CA VAL A 312 -25.81 -9.15 -2.68
C VAL A 312 -27.01 -9.42 -3.58
N THR A 313 -28.02 -8.54 -3.56
CA THR A 313 -29.21 -8.70 -4.40
C THR A 313 -28.89 -8.39 -5.86
N ASN A 314 -29.67 -8.98 -6.77
CA ASN A 314 -29.82 -8.41 -8.09
C ASN A 314 -30.41 -6.99 -7.97
N GLU A 315 -30.20 -6.16 -8.99
CA GLU A 315 -30.84 -4.86 -9.03
C GLU A 315 -32.36 -5.02 -9.22
N PHE A 316 -33.15 -4.35 -8.40
CA PHE A 316 -34.62 -4.31 -8.49
C PHE A 316 -35.13 -2.89 -8.27
N ASP A 317 -35.86 -2.35 -9.19
CA ASP A 317 -36.36 -0.96 -9.15
C ASP A 317 -35.24 0.06 -8.82
N GLY A 318 -34.05 -0.12 -9.42
CA GLY A 318 -32.86 0.70 -9.17
C GLY A 318 -32.22 0.53 -7.79
N TRP A 319 -32.70 -0.39 -6.96
CA TRP A 319 -32.05 -0.77 -5.70
C TRP A 319 -31.08 -1.94 -5.88
N LYS A 320 -29.91 -1.84 -5.24
CA LYS A 320 -28.99 -2.93 -5.01
C LYS A 320 -28.61 -2.94 -3.53
N LEU A 321 -28.83 -4.06 -2.85
CA LEU A 321 -28.57 -4.21 -1.43
C LEU A 321 -27.43 -5.20 -1.21
N SER A 322 -26.63 -4.97 -0.17
CA SER A 322 -25.66 -5.95 0.31
C SER A 322 -25.73 -6.00 1.83
N THR A 323 -25.75 -7.21 2.38
CA THR A 323 -25.62 -7.42 3.83
C THR A 323 -24.63 -8.54 4.08
N GLY A 324 -23.91 -8.46 5.18
CA GLY A 324 -22.91 -9.48 5.47
C GLY A 324 -22.37 -9.41 6.90
N ILE A 325 -21.71 -10.50 7.24
CA ILE A 325 -20.92 -10.62 8.47
C ILE A 325 -19.47 -10.89 8.10
N GLY A 326 -18.55 -10.36 8.87
CA GLY A 326 -17.13 -10.61 8.66
C GLY A 326 -16.32 -10.30 9.91
N GLY A 327 -15.12 -10.82 9.95
CA GLY A 327 -14.23 -10.59 11.08
C GLY A 327 -12.97 -11.45 11.00
N MET A 328 -12.26 -11.51 12.12
CA MET A 328 -11.05 -12.33 12.22
C MET A 328 -10.82 -12.84 13.64
N TYR A 329 -10.07 -13.92 13.72
CA TYR A 329 -9.45 -14.40 14.95
C TYR A 329 -7.93 -14.39 14.76
N GLN A 330 -7.22 -13.79 15.71
CA GLN A 330 -5.75 -13.80 15.72
C GLN A 330 -5.20 -14.43 17.00
N LYS A 331 -4.07 -15.11 16.84
CA LYS A 331 -3.20 -15.54 17.94
C LYS A 331 -1.77 -15.20 17.56
N SER A 332 -1.12 -14.35 18.37
CA SER A 332 0.31 -14.05 18.27
C SER A 332 1.06 -14.63 19.43
N GLY A 333 2.27 -15.10 19.19
CA GLY A 333 3.23 -15.56 20.19
C GLY A 333 4.62 -15.06 19.85
N ASN A 334 5.40 -14.75 20.89
CA ASN A 334 6.81 -14.44 20.83
C ASN A 334 7.59 -15.71 21.15
N GLU A 335 8.54 -16.06 20.30
CA GLU A 335 9.41 -17.24 20.45
C GLU A 335 10.90 -16.82 20.46
N GLY A 336 11.21 -15.49 20.46
CA GLY A 336 12.55 -14.91 20.56
C GLY A 336 12.96 -14.63 22.02
N GLU A 337 14.18 -14.16 22.18
CA GLU A 337 14.74 -13.78 23.49
C GLU A 337 14.26 -12.39 23.89
N GLU A 338 14.08 -11.48 22.93
CA GLU A 338 13.58 -10.14 23.18
C GLU A 338 12.06 -10.06 23.19
N TYR A 339 11.54 -9.18 24.03
CA TYR A 339 10.13 -9.02 24.25
C TYR A 339 9.70 -7.55 24.07
N LEU A 340 9.09 -7.27 22.93
CA LEU A 340 8.61 -5.92 22.59
C LEU A 340 7.10 -5.77 22.81
N ILE A 341 6.33 -6.77 22.37
CA ILE A 341 4.87 -6.81 22.55
C ILE A 341 4.43 -8.10 23.23
N PRO A 342 3.38 -8.10 24.07
CA PRO A 342 2.91 -9.32 24.71
C PRO A 342 2.28 -10.30 23.73
N ASP A 343 2.30 -11.58 24.08
CA ASP A 343 1.47 -12.58 23.43
C ASP A 343 0.00 -12.20 23.53
N TYR A 344 -0.78 -12.48 22.47
CA TYR A 344 -2.18 -12.09 22.48
C TYR A 344 -3.11 -13.00 21.71
N ARG A 345 -4.40 -12.83 22.01
CA ARG A 345 -5.53 -13.27 21.18
C ARG A 345 -6.45 -12.09 20.89
N LEU A 346 -6.96 -12.05 19.68
CA LEU A 346 -7.90 -11.05 19.22
C LEU A 346 -9.05 -11.73 18.49
N PHE A 347 -10.26 -11.27 18.75
CA PHE A 347 -11.46 -11.69 18.01
C PHE A 347 -12.23 -10.47 17.55
N ASP A 348 -12.47 -10.38 16.24
CA ASP A 348 -13.29 -9.36 15.60
C ASP A 348 -14.57 -9.98 15.03
N PHE A 349 -15.67 -9.27 15.23
CA PHE A 349 -16.96 -9.54 14.60
C PHE A 349 -17.55 -8.24 14.06
N GLY A 350 -18.07 -8.28 12.83
CA GLY A 350 -18.76 -7.15 12.23
C GLY A 350 -19.99 -7.60 11.47
N LEU A 351 -21.07 -6.83 11.59
CA LEU A 351 -22.32 -6.98 10.83
C LEU A 351 -22.57 -5.68 10.07
N TYR A 352 -22.89 -5.77 8.78
CA TYR A 352 -23.16 -4.60 7.96
C TYR A 352 -24.32 -4.76 7.00
N ALA A 353 -24.90 -3.64 6.61
CA ALA A 353 -25.84 -3.54 5.50
C ALA A 353 -25.56 -2.27 4.70
N THR A 354 -25.51 -2.40 3.38
CA THR A 354 -25.34 -1.28 2.45
C THR A 354 -26.41 -1.32 1.37
N ALA A 355 -26.77 -0.15 0.87
CA ALA A 355 -27.76 0.01 -0.18
C ALA A 355 -27.28 1.06 -1.19
N THR A 356 -27.53 0.79 -2.46
CA THR A 356 -27.47 1.81 -3.52
C THR A 356 -28.84 1.96 -4.15
N LYS A 357 -29.20 3.21 -4.53
CA LYS A 357 -30.43 3.52 -5.26
C LYS A 357 -30.10 4.43 -6.43
N GLN A 358 -30.44 3.96 -7.61
CA GLN A 358 -30.45 4.80 -8.80
C GLN A 358 -31.79 5.56 -8.89
N LEU A 359 -31.73 6.88 -9.02
CA LEU A 359 -32.90 7.76 -9.18
C LEU A 359 -32.83 8.45 -10.54
N GLY A 360 -33.55 7.87 -11.51
CA GLY A 360 -33.45 8.27 -12.91
C GLY A 360 -32.01 8.11 -13.45
N ASP A 361 -31.66 8.90 -14.45
CA ASP A 361 -30.35 8.80 -15.10
C ASP A 361 -29.27 9.67 -14.44
N ARG A 362 -29.66 10.59 -13.54
CA ARG A 362 -28.77 11.61 -12.99
C ARG A 362 -28.23 11.31 -11.60
N TRP A 363 -29.03 10.65 -10.75
CA TRP A 363 -28.67 10.50 -9.34
C TRP A 363 -28.42 9.06 -8.98
N MET A 364 -27.33 8.82 -8.25
CA MET A 364 -27.06 7.57 -7.54
C MET A 364 -26.88 7.92 -6.06
N LEU A 365 -27.69 7.29 -5.21
CA LEU A 365 -27.54 7.40 -3.76
C LEU A 365 -26.89 6.13 -3.24
N ASN A 366 -26.05 6.27 -2.22
CA ASN A 366 -25.39 5.17 -1.52
C ASN A 366 -25.50 5.41 -0.02
N GLY A 367 -25.67 4.36 0.75
CA GLY A 367 -25.66 4.45 2.20
C GLY A 367 -25.48 3.08 2.84
N GLY A 368 -25.03 3.09 4.09
CA GLY A 368 -24.87 1.86 4.83
C GLY A 368 -24.54 2.09 6.29
N VAL A 369 -24.72 1.03 7.07
CA VAL A 369 -24.39 0.98 8.49
C VAL A 369 -23.63 -0.31 8.79
N ARG A 370 -22.78 -0.24 9.81
CA ARG A 370 -22.02 -1.37 10.31
C ARG A 370 -21.88 -1.30 11.82
N TYR A 371 -21.94 -2.44 12.47
CA TYR A 371 -21.55 -2.62 13.87
C TYR A 371 -20.31 -3.52 13.92
N ASP A 372 -19.28 -3.09 14.62
CA ASP A 372 -18.07 -3.87 14.90
C ASP A 372 -17.90 -4.09 16.39
N HIS A 373 -17.38 -5.28 16.74
CA HIS A 373 -16.94 -5.62 18.07
C HIS A 373 -15.58 -6.29 18.02
N ARG A 374 -14.62 -5.80 18.82
CA ARG A 374 -13.28 -6.38 18.99
C ARG A 374 -13.06 -6.74 20.46
N HIS A 375 -12.67 -7.98 20.68
CA HIS A 375 -12.16 -8.46 21.96
C HIS A 375 -10.67 -8.76 21.82
N LEU A 376 -9.85 -8.15 22.68
CA LEU A 376 -8.41 -8.35 22.72
C LEU A 376 -8.00 -8.78 24.12
N LYS A 377 -7.17 -9.85 24.22
CA LYS A 377 -6.58 -10.33 25.45
C LYS A 377 -5.08 -10.51 25.27
N ALA A 378 -4.30 -9.75 26.04
CA ALA A 378 -2.85 -9.92 26.20
C ALA A 378 -2.54 -10.87 27.34
N PHE A 379 -1.46 -11.62 27.22
CA PHE A 379 -0.97 -12.55 28.23
C PHE A 379 0.23 -11.95 28.97
N PRO A 380 0.58 -12.48 30.15
CA PRO A 380 1.75 -12.01 30.89
C PRO A 380 3.01 -12.07 30.03
N GLY A 381 3.87 -11.09 30.18
CA GLY A 381 5.14 -10.98 29.49
C GLY A 381 6.22 -10.43 30.39
N PHE A 382 7.40 -10.22 29.84
CA PHE A 382 8.53 -9.65 30.54
C PHE A 382 8.98 -8.37 29.83
N SER A 383 9.25 -7.32 30.58
CA SER A 383 9.80 -6.06 30.07
C SER A 383 11.15 -5.81 30.71
N MET A 384 12.10 -5.32 29.93
CA MET A 384 13.43 -4.96 30.42
C MET A 384 13.39 -3.80 31.44
N LEU A 385 12.46 -2.85 31.30
CA LEU A 385 12.33 -1.70 32.21
C LEU A 385 11.59 -2.04 33.51
N ASN A 386 10.50 -2.78 33.42
CA ASN A 386 9.54 -2.95 34.51
C ASN A 386 9.48 -4.39 35.06
N GLY A 387 10.23 -5.32 34.48
CA GLY A 387 10.17 -6.73 34.80
C GLY A 387 8.91 -7.41 34.27
N GLN A 388 8.25 -8.25 35.06
CA GLN A 388 7.07 -8.99 34.64
C GLN A 388 5.88 -8.05 34.44
N GLU A 389 5.26 -8.12 33.25
CA GLU A 389 4.04 -7.40 32.92
C GLU A 389 2.78 -8.25 33.16
N ASP A 390 1.74 -7.60 33.68
CA ASP A 390 0.45 -8.23 33.93
C ASP A 390 -0.34 -8.43 32.63
N ASN A 391 -1.22 -9.42 32.66
CA ASN A 391 -2.19 -9.58 31.57
C ASN A 391 -3.23 -8.45 31.57
N PHE A 392 -3.78 -8.14 30.39
CA PHE A 392 -4.92 -7.25 30.28
C PHE A 392 -5.91 -7.74 29.21
N SER A 393 -7.13 -7.26 29.33
CA SER A 393 -8.18 -7.54 28.35
C SER A 393 -8.97 -6.28 28.04
N ARG A 394 -9.29 -6.07 26.76
CA ARG A 394 -10.03 -4.89 26.28
C ARG A 394 -11.14 -5.33 25.34
N ASN A 395 -12.26 -4.62 25.43
CA ASN A 395 -13.39 -4.75 24.51
C ASN A 395 -13.66 -3.40 23.88
N PHE A 396 -13.85 -3.41 22.57
CA PHE A 396 -14.18 -2.23 21.79
C PHE A 396 -15.37 -2.53 20.90
N GLY A 397 -16.31 -1.60 20.77
CA GLY A 397 -17.45 -1.76 19.89
C GLY A 397 -17.91 -0.41 19.39
N ALA A 398 -18.35 -0.34 18.13
CA ALA A 398 -18.82 0.89 17.54
C ALA A 398 -19.82 0.65 16.40
N PHE A 399 -20.71 1.63 16.22
CA PHE A 399 -21.47 1.81 15.01
C PHE A 399 -20.75 2.77 14.07
N THR A 400 -20.63 2.36 12.81
CA THR A 400 -20.11 3.19 11.72
C THR A 400 -21.18 3.27 10.62
N GLY A 401 -21.04 4.26 9.74
CA GLY A 401 -21.99 4.44 8.67
C GLY A 401 -21.49 5.41 7.62
N SER A 402 -22.09 5.35 6.45
CA SER A 402 -21.85 6.31 5.39
C SER A 402 -23.12 6.64 4.63
N VAL A 403 -23.18 7.84 4.09
CA VAL A 403 -24.18 8.27 3.14
C VAL A 403 -23.52 9.13 2.07
N GLY A 404 -23.88 8.88 0.82
CA GLY A 404 -23.31 9.60 -0.29
C GLY A 404 -24.28 9.72 -1.46
N ALA A 405 -23.97 10.64 -2.35
CA ALA A 405 -24.70 10.87 -3.58
C ALA A 405 -23.74 11.16 -4.73
N VAL A 406 -24.08 10.67 -5.90
CA VAL A 406 -23.48 11.07 -7.17
C VAL A 406 -24.54 11.75 -8.01
N CYS A 407 -24.20 12.90 -8.59
CA CYS A 407 -25.03 13.62 -9.53
C CYS A 407 -24.32 13.76 -10.88
N ASN A 408 -24.80 13.10 -11.90
CA ASN A 408 -24.41 13.35 -13.29
C ASN A 408 -25.12 14.63 -13.75
N ILE A 409 -24.46 15.79 -13.58
CA ILE A 409 -25.03 17.10 -13.94
C ILE A 409 -25.34 17.13 -15.42
N ASN A 410 -24.40 16.65 -16.23
CA ASN A 410 -24.54 16.45 -17.67
C ASN A 410 -23.48 15.41 -18.14
N GLU A 411 -23.28 15.23 -19.44
CA GLU A 411 -22.32 14.31 -20.03
C GLU A 411 -20.85 14.62 -19.71
N HIS A 412 -20.55 15.85 -19.27
CA HIS A 412 -19.21 16.32 -18.97
C HIS A 412 -18.91 16.40 -17.48
N PHE A 413 -19.89 16.69 -16.63
CA PHE A 413 -19.72 16.97 -15.21
C PHE A 413 -20.39 15.91 -14.34
N ASN A 414 -19.62 15.37 -13.40
CA ASN A 414 -20.07 14.46 -12.36
C ASN A 414 -19.69 15.04 -10.99
N LEU A 415 -20.67 15.18 -10.09
CA LEU A 415 -20.49 15.67 -8.72
C LEU A 415 -20.70 14.52 -7.75
N ARG A 416 -19.76 14.34 -6.82
CA ARG A 416 -19.80 13.32 -5.77
C ARG A 416 -19.79 13.95 -4.41
N MET A 417 -20.60 13.44 -3.51
CA MET A 417 -20.66 13.86 -2.11
C MET A 417 -20.70 12.63 -1.23
N ASN A 418 -19.95 12.64 -0.16
CA ASN A 418 -19.94 11.55 0.80
C ASN A 418 -19.73 12.07 2.22
N LEU A 419 -20.43 11.50 3.19
CA LEU A 419 -20.22 11.69 4.61
C LEU A 419 -20.11 10.31 5.26
N ALA A 420 -19.03 10.06 5.97
CA ALA A 420 -18.77 8.76 6.56
C ALA A 420 -18.17 8.87 7.96
N ARG A 421 -18.61 7.98 8.84
CA ARG A 421 -18.04 7.78 10.18
C ARG A 421 -17.23 6.49 10.19
N GLY A 422 -15.94 6.59 10.56
CA GLY A 422 -15.04 5.47 10.75
C GLY A 422 -14.77 5.16 12.22
N PHE A 423 -14.23 3.99 12.46
CA PHE A 423 -13.83 3.50 13.78
C PHE A 423 -12.56 2.67 13.67
N ARG A 424 -11.65 2.86 14.64
CA ARG A 424 -10.47 2.01 14.81
C ARG A 424 -10.26 1.71 16.29
N ALA A 425 -10.11 0.45 16.64
CA ALA A 425 -9.68 0.05 17.96
C ALA A 425 -8.14 0.14 18.03
N PRO A 426 -7.56 0.57 19.17
CA PRO A 426 -6.13 0.45 19.40
C PRO A 426 -5.66 -0.99 19.22
N ASN A 427 -4.51 -1.17 18.58
CA ASN A 427 -3.90 -2.47 18.41
C ASN A 427 -3.07 -2.86 19.63
N LEU A 428 -2.47 -4.06 19.60
CA LEU A 428 -1.73 -4.55 20.74
C LEU A 428 -0.42 -3.78 20.95
N SER A 429 0.29 -3.37 19.88
CA SER A 429 1.51 -2.60 20.05
C SER A 429 1.23 -1.24 20.71
N GLU A 430 0.15 -0.57 20.32
CA GLU A 430 -0.26 0.69 20.94
C GLU A 430 -0.65 0.54 22.42
N LEU A 431 -1.24 -0.60 22.79
CA LEU A 431 -1.70 -0.87 24.16
C LEU A 431 -0.61 -1.47 25.05
N GLY A 432 0.33 -2.21 24.49
CA GLY A 432 1.19 -3.09 25.29
C GLY A 432 2.64 -3.20 24.84
N SER A 433 3.14 -2.34 23.95
CA SER A 433 4.59 -2.27 23.70
C SER A 433 5.32 -1.88 24.96
N ASN A 434 6.40 -2.54 25.28
CA ASN A 434 7.31 -2.17 26.35
C ASN A 434 8.68 -2.84 26.13
N GLY A 435 9.40 -2.38 25.12
CA GLY A 435 10.66 -3.00 24.74
C GLY A 435 11.39 -2.19 23.67
N LYS A 436 12.59 -2.66 23.40
CA LYS A 436 13.46 -2.17 22.35
C LYS A 436 12.93 -2.62 20.98
N HIS A 437 13.03 -1.78 19.99
CA HIS A 437 12.62 -2.03 18.63
C HIS A 437 13.81 -1.74 17.72
N GLU A 438 14.60 -2.74 17.44
CA GLU A 438 15.91 -2.62 16.83
C GLU A 438 15.85 -1.95 15.44
N GLY A 439 14.95 -2.40 14.57
CA GLY A 439 14.84 -1.83 13.23
C GLY A 439 14.44 -0.36 13.18
N SER A 440 13.98 0.23 14.27
CA SER A 440 13.70 1.66 14.42
C SER A 440 14.62 2.36 15.43
N LEU A 441 15.54 1.62 16.04
CA LEU A 441 16.53 2.09 17.02
C LEU A 441 15.89 2.94 18.15
N ARG A 442 14.77 2.44 18.70
CA ARG A 442 14.04 3.13 19.76
C ARG A 442 13.41 2.16 20.75
N TYR A 443 13.16 2.65 21.96
CA TYR A 443 12.33 1.98 22.95
C TYR A 443 10.88 2.44 22.83
N GLU A 444 9.92 1.51 22.77
CA GLU A 444 8.49 1.83 22.63
C GLU A 444 7.70 1.49 23.89
N ILE A 445 6.83 2.42 24.30
CA ILE A 445 5.94 2.26 25.46
C ILE A 445 4.49 2.41 25.00
N GLY A 446 3.70 1.36 25.22
CA GLY A 446 2.25 1.35 24.99
C GLY A 446 1.46 1.96 26.14
N ASP A 447 0.21 2.32 25.86
CA ASP A 447 -0.73 2.78 26.89
C ASP A 447 -2.00 1.90 26.91
N LYS A 448 -2.14 1.09 27.99
CA LYS A 448 -3.31 0.23 28.21
C LYS A 448 -4.63 1.02 28.36
N GLY A 449 -4.56 2.34 28.60
CA GLY A 449 -5.68 3.26 28.75
C GLY A 449 -6.26 3.81 27.45
N LEU A 450 -5.62 3.61 26.31
CA LEU A 450 -6.04 4.17 25.02
C LEU A 450 -7.50 3.85 24.69
N LYS A 451 -8.20 4.87 24.15
CA LYS A 451 -9.58 4.80 23.69
C LYS A 451 -9.60 4.56 22.18
N PRO A 452 -10.71 4.03 21.64
CA PRO A 452 -10.88 3.92 20.20
C PRO A 452 -10.83 5.28 19.51
N GLU A 453 -10.30 5.30 18.29
CA GLU A 453 -10.41 6.44 17.39
C GLU A 453 -11.76 6.43 16.67
N TYR A 454 -12.35 7.61 16.52
CA TYR A 454 -13.53 7.83 15.69
C TYR A 454 -13.27 8.95 14.69
N SER A 455 -13.53 8.70 13.42
CA SER A 455 -13.43 9.72 12.38
C SER A 455 -14.81 10.11 11.88
N LEU A 456 -14.97 11.39 11.53
CA LEU A 456 -16.09 11.90 10.75
C LEU A 456 -15.51 12.65 9.56
N GLN A 457 -15.67 12.07 8.37
CA GLN A 457 -15.10 12.59 7.13
C GLN A 457 -16.20 13.00 6.17
N ALA A 458 -16.06 14.20 5.60
CA ALA A 458 -16.84 14.70 4.48
C ALA A 458 -15.95 14.83 3.25
N ASP A 459 -16.45 14.35 2.11
CA ASP A 459 -15.79 14.40 0.81
C ASP A 459 -16.68 15.10 -0.21
N LEU A 460 -16.08 15.95 -1.04
CA LEU A 460 -16.70 16.56 -2.21
C LEU A 460 -15.79 16.35 -3.41
N GLY A 461 -16.31 15.69 -4.44
CA GLY A 461 -15.58 15.40 -5.68
C GLY A 461 -16.28 16.03 -6.89
N LEU A 462 -15.51 16.58 -7.81
CA LEU A 462 -15.97 17.07 -9.10
C LEU A 462 -15.11 16.48 -10.19
N ASP A 463 -15.73 15.74 -11.12
CA ASP A 463 -15.07 15.23 -12.31
C ASP A 463 -15.58 16.00 -13.54
N PHE A 464 -14.67 16.32 -14.42
CA PHE A 464 -14.95 16.89 -15.72
C PHE A 464 -14.29 16.05 -16.82
N THR A 465 -15.04 15.74 -17.87
CA THR A 465 -14.52 14.99 -19.02
C THR A 465 -15.03 15.63 -20.32
N SER A 466 -14.10 15.89 -21.21
CA SER A 466 -14.38 16.37 -22.56
C SER A 466 -13.47 15.67 -23.57
N ARG A 467 -13.60 16.04 -24.84
CA ARG A 467 -12.74 15.50 -25.91
C ARG A 467 -11.25 15.81 -25.69
N TYR A 468 -10.91 16.89 -25.00
CA TYR A 468 -9.55 17.43 -24.91
C TYR A 468 -9.00 17.52 -23.49
N VAL A 469 -9.87 17.41 -22.49
CA VAL A 469 -9.51 17.59 -21.09
C VAL A 469 -10.29 16.61 -20.24
N SER A 470 -9.60 15.91 -19.36
CA SER A 470 -10.18 15.21 -18.21
C SER A 470 -9.62 15.82 -16.94
N ALA A 471 -10.48 16.21 -16.01
CA ALA A 471 -10.07 16.83 -14.76
C ALA A 471 -10.85 16.25 -13.58
N GLN A 472 -10.20 16.20 -12.43
CA GLN A 472 -10.76 15.70 -11.18
C GLN A 472 -10.30 16.61 -10.04
N LEU A 473 -11.24 16.99 -9.18
CA LEU A 473 -10.98 17.70 -7.93
C LEU A 473 -11.68 16.95 -6.81
N ALA A 474 -10.96 16.64 -5.73
CA ALA A 474 -11.51 16.08 -4.52
C ALA A 474 -11.09 16.93 -3.32
N LEU A 475 -12.06 17.41 -2.56
CA LEU A 475 -11.87 18.11 -1.29
C LEU A 475 -12.27 17.17 -0.16
N PHE A 476 -11.55 17.20 0.94
CA PHE A 476 -11.92 16.42 2.12
C PHE A 476 -11.67 17.17 3.42
N ALA A 477 -12.52 16.88 4.39
CA ALA A 477 -12.39 17.32 5.77
C ALA A 477 -12.65 16.13 6.68
N ASN A 478 -11.72 15.83 7.59
CA ASN A 478 -11.82 14.72 8.52
C ASN A 478 -11.51 15.20 9.94
N ARG A 479 -12.43 14.95 10.88
CA ARG A 479 -12.21 15.10 12.31
C ARG A 479 -12.03 13.72 12.91
N ILE A 480 -10.99 13.56 13.73
CA ILE A 480 -10.69 12.30 14.42
C ILE A 480 -10.62 12.58 15.92
N ASP A 481 -11.51 11.94 16.66
CA ASP A 481 -11.48 11.97 18.12
C ASP A 481 -10.56 10.84 18.61
N ASN A 482 -9.73 11.11 19.62
CA ASN A 482 -8.74 10.20 20.23
C ASN A 482 -7.69 9.68 19.23
N TYR A 483 -7.19 10.48 18.31
CA TYR A 483 -6.12 10.10 17.39
C TYR A 483 -4.88 9.62 18.13
N VAL A 484 -4.42 8.39 17.88
CA VAL A 484 -3.26 7.76 18.52
C VAL A 484 -1.99 8.02 17.72
N PHE A 485 -0.93 8.45 18.37
CA PHE A 485 0.37 8.66 17.75
C PHE A 485 1.50 8.42 18.74
N LEU A 486 2.71 8.20 18.22
CA LEU A 486 3.94 8.11 18.98
C LEU A 486 4.60 9.49 19.07
N HIS A 487 5.15 9.83 20.24
CA HIS A 487 6.03 10.97 20.40
C HIS A 487 7.21 10.62 21.31
N HIS A 488 8.31 11.32 21.13
CA HIS A 488 9.51 11.14 21.94
C HIS A 488 9.27 11.66 23.37
N VAL A 489 9.69 10.91 24.38
CA VAL A 489 9.47 11.25 25.80
C VAL A 489 10.75 11.25 26.64
N GLY A 490 11.88 10.87 26.08
CA GLY A 490 13.17 10.81 26.75
C GLY A 490 14.08 9.75 26.18
N ASP A 491 15.15 9.42 26.88
CA ASP A 491 16.15 8.44 26.44
C ASP A 491 16.28 7.31 27.48
N TYR A 492 16.48 6.10 27.00
CA TYR A 492 16.77 4.90 27.76
C TYR A 492 18.22 4.49 27.51
N THR A 493 18.99 4.31 28.59
CA THR A 493 20.36 3.78 28.53
C THR A 493 20.36 2.35 29.07
N GLU A 494 20.80 1.40 28.26
CA GLU A 494 20.88 0.00 28.64
C GLU A 494 21.84 -0.19 29.80
N GLY A 495 21.50 -1.07 30.76
CA GLY A 495 22.39 -1.44 31.88
C GLY A 495 22.45 -0.48 33.07
N THR A 496 21.42 0.34 33.33
CA THR A 496 21.33 1.19 34.53
C THR A 496 21.09 0.45 35.86
N GLY A 497 21.55 -0.80 35.97
CA GLY A 497 21.63 -1.61 37.19
C GLY A 497 23.07 -2.01 37.49
N TYR A 498 23.46 -2.13 38.71
CA TYR A 498 24.80 -2.41 39.24
C TYR A 498 25.85 -2.98 38.24
N GLY A 499 26.82 -2.14 37.81
CA GLY A 499 27.99 -2.59 37.05
C GLY A 499 28.17 -1.98 35.68
N TYR A 500 28.17 -0.67 35.55
CA TYR A 500 28.18 0.08 34.29
C TYR A 500 29.38 -0.14 33.35
N SER A 501 29.10 -0.37 32.08
CA SER A 501 29.98 0.04 30.97
C SER A 501 29.68 1.52 30.61
N VAL A 502 30.68 2.34 30.51
CA VAL A 502 30.59 3.77 30.08
C VAL A 502 30.16 3.89 28.60
N TYR A 503 29.97 2.78 27.93
CA TYR A 503 29.63 2.64 26.52
C TYR A 503 28.28 1.92 26.29
N ALA A 504 27.40 1.92 27.29
CA ALA A 504 26.07 1.31 27.10
C ALA A 504 25.26 2.11 26.04
N PRO A 505 24.62 1.45 25.06
CA PRO A 505 23.84 2.12 24.05
C PRO A 505 22.66 2.89 24.67
N THR A 506 22.38 4.07 24.12
CA THR A 506 21.25 4.91 24.54
C THR A 506 20.24 4.95 23.40
N TYR A 507 18.98 4.64 23.70
CA TYR A 507 17.89 4.63 22.74
C TYR A 507 16.87 5.73 23.07
N PRO A 508 16.34 6.45 22.07
CA PRO A 508 15.24 7.36 22.28
C PRO A 508 13.98 6.57 22.67
N VAL A 509 13.26 7.04 23.66
CA VAL A 509 12.02 6.43 24.16
C VAL A 509 10.83 7.14 23.54
N TYR A 510 9.96 6.37 22.92
CA TYR A 510 8.70 6.84 22.34
C TYR A 510 7.51 6.23 23.05
N ALA A 511 6.53 7.05 23.42
CA ALA A 511 5.30 6.61 24.05
C ALA A 511 4.08 6.86 23.16
N TYR A 512 3.13 5.94 23.19
CA TYR A 512 1.84 6.14 22.55
C TYR A 512 0.97 7.09 23.37
N THR A 513 0.36 8.06 22.67
CA THR A 513 -0.53 9.06 23.27
C THR A 513 -1.74 9.30 22.37
N GLN A 514 -2.72 10.06 22.87
CA GLN A 514 -3.94 10.39 22.14
C GLN A 514 -4.24 11.89 22.18
N GLY A 515 -4.83 12.39 21.09
CA GLY A 515 -5.36 13.75 20.99
C GLY A 515 -6.45 13.84 19.92
N ASP A 516 -7.30 14.86 19.98
CA ASP A 516 -8.25 15.09 18.88
C ASP A 516 -7.54 15.77 17.72
N ALA A 517 -7.86 15.33 16.50
CA ALA A 517 -7.20 15.76 15.28
C ALA A 517 -8.18 16.26 14.22
N ARG A 518 -7.68 17.12 13.34
CA ARG A 518 -8.38 17.62 12.16
C ARG A 518 -7.45 17.52 10.96
N LEU A 519 -7.96 16.92 9.89
CA LEU A 519 -7.27 16.86 8.60
C LEU A 519 -8.14 17.57 7.54
N LEU A 520 -7.54 18.52 6.84
CA LEU A 520 -8.15 19.21 5.71
C LEU A 520 -7.24 19.05 4.50
N GLY A 521 -7.79 18.77 3.34
CA GLY A 521 -6.94 18.64 2.17
C GLY A 521 -7.70 18.59 0.86
N PHE A 522 -6.93 18.53 -0.20
CA PHE A 522 -7.47 18.38 -1.54
C PHE A 522 -6.52 17.60 -2.45
N GLU A 523 -7.11 16.99 -3.45
CA GLU A 523 -6.46 16.29 -4.55
C GLU A 523 -7.01 16.85 -5.85
N ALA A 524 -6.14 17.28 -6.76
CA ALA A 524 -6.50 17.76 -8.08
C ALA A 524 -5.71 17.02 -9.14
N GLY A 525 -6.37 16.65 -10.22
CA GLY A 525 -5.75 16.02 -11.38
C GLY A 525 -6.32 16.62 -12.66
N VAL A 526 -5.47 16.85 -13.65
CA VAL A 526 -5.85 17.31 -14.99
C VAL A 526 -5.02 16.58 -16.01
N ASP A 527 -5.67 15.97 -16.99
CA ASP A 527 -5.06 15.47 -18.21
C ASP A 527 -5.53 16.28 -19.41
N PHE A 528 -4.62 17.02 -20.03
CA PHE A 528 -4.85 17.75 -21.26
C PHE A 528 -4.34 16.93 -22.43
N HIS A 529 -5.23 16.56 -23.36
CA HIS A 529 -4.95 15.73 -24.52
C HIS A 529 -5.50 16.39 -25.81
N PRO A 530 -4.76 17.41 -26.32
CA PRO A 530 -5.20 18.18 -27.49
C PRO A 530 -5.35 17.35 -28.76
N ILE A 531 -4.60 16.26 -28.81
CA ILE A 531 -4.69 15.19 -29.82
C ILE A 531 -4.57 13.84 -29.11
N HIS A 532 -5.11 12.78 -29.70
CA HIS A 532 -5.12 11.44 -29.06
C HIS A 532 -3.74 10.87 -28.72
N SER A 533 -2.69 11.37 -29.37
CA SER A 533 -1.31 10.88 -29.16
C SER A 533 -0.52 11.67 -28.12
N VAL A 534 -1.02 12.80 -27.63
CA VAL A 534 -0.29 13.64 -26.65
C VAL A 534 -1.12 13.86 -25.41
N HIS A 535 -0.55 13.51 -24.26
CA HIS A 535 -1.14 13.69 -22.94
C HIS A 535 -0.22 14.55 -22.08
N PHE A 536 -0.74 15.59 -21.51
CA PHE A 536 -0.08 16.41 -20.51
C PHE A 536 -0.86 16.33 -19.21
N SER A 537 -0.42 15.43 -18.33
CA SER A 537 -1.07 15.11 -17.07
C SER A 537 -0.41 15.85 -15.92
N ASN A 538 -1.21 16.43 -15.04
CA ASN A 538 -0.76 17.09 -13.83
C ASN A 538 -1.62 16.61 -12.66
N ALA A 539 -0.98 16.38 -11.52
CA ALA A 539 -1.66 16.02 -10.28
C ALA A 539 -1.05 16.77 -9.11
N PHE A 540 -1.89 17.26 -8.21
CA PHE A 540 -1.47 17.88 -6.97
C PHE A 540 -2.23 17.29 -5.80
N SER A 541 -1.54 17.07 -4.67
CA SER A 541 -2.16 16.63 -3.43
C SER A 541 -1.58 17.38 -2.23
N TYR A 542 -2.47 17.75 -1.31
CA TYR A 542 -2.12 18.45 -0.08
C TYR A 542 -3.00 18.00 1.07
N VAL A 543 -2.42 17.86 2.25
CA VAL A 543 -3.11 17.64 3.51
C VAL A 543 -2.51 18.51 4.61
N ASP A 544 -3.36 19.20 5.35
CA ASP A 544 -3.04 19.89 6.59
C ASP A 544 -3.64 19.09 7.76
N ALA A 545 -2.75 18.50 8.56
CA ALA A 545 -3.12 17.62 9.67
C ALA A 545 -2.70 18.26 11.00
N GLN A 546 -3.67 18.59 11.83
CA GLN A 546 -3.45 19.32 13.08
C GLN A 546 -4.11 18.65 14.26
N GLN A 547 -3.46 18.72 15.42
CA GLN A 547 -4.10 18.47 16.70
C GLN A 547 -5.05 19.62 17.05
N MET A 548 -6.20 19.28 17.60
CA MET A 548 -7.12 20.23 18.21
C MET A 548 -6.67 20.49 19.65
N HIS A 549 -6.73 21.74 20.09
CA HIS A 549 -6.30 22.13 21.46
C HIS A 549 -4.80 21.86 21.75
N ALA A 550 -3.95 22.05 20.75
CA ALA A 550 -2.52 21.77 20.82
C ALA A 550 -1.77 22.75 21.75
N ALA A 551 -0.81 22.21 22.51
CA ALA A 551 0.20 23.02 23.20
C ALA A 551 1.22 23.61 22.18
N PRO A 552 2.03 24.61 22.56
CA PRO A 552 3.12 25.09 21.69
C PRO A 552 4.03 23.94 21.25
N GLY A 553 4.35 23.88 19.95
CA GLY A 553 5.18 22.83 19.36
C GLY A 553 4.46 21.53 18.98
N THR A 554 3.22 21.30 19.46
CA THR A 554 2.46 20.06 19.20
C THR A 554 1.30 20.25 18.22
N LYS A 555 1.28 21.36 17.49
CA LYS A 555 0.15 21.72 16.63
C LYS A 555 -0.12 20.72 15.50
N TYR A 556 0.91 20.23 14.86
CA TYR A 556 0.78 19.36 13.69
C TYR A 556 0.86 17.90 14.08
N LEU A 557 0.19 17.02 13.33
CA LEU A 557 0.35 15.58 13.50
C LEU A 557 1.69 15.12 12.94
N PRO A 558 2.39 14.19 13.62
CA PRO A 558 3.65 13.66 13.11
C PRO A 558 3.47 12.87 11.81
N PHE A 559 4.50 12.85 10.97
CA PHE A 559 4.59 12.09 9.73
C PHE A 559 3.49 12.42 8.70
N THR A 560 3.10 13.69 8.65
CA THR A 560 2.20 14.21 7.61
C THR A 560 2.96 14.36 6.30
N PRO A 561 2.48 13.77 5.17
CA PRO A 561 3.16 13.87 3.88
C PRO A 561 3.38 15.31 3.43
N ALA A 562 4.50 15.57 2.77
CA ALA A 562 4.75 16.83 2.10
C ALA A 562 3.75 17.05 0.94
N PRO A 563 3.37 18.30 0.62
CA PRO A 563 2.58 18.58 -0.58
C PRO A 563 3.32 18.07 -1.83
N LYS A 564 2.59 17.38 -2.72
CA LYS A 564 3.17 16.73 -3.90
C LYS A 564 2.51 17.26 -5.17
N TRP A 565 3.35 17.66 -6.14
CA TRP A 565 2.94 17.95 -7.50
C TRP A 565 3.67 17.01 -8.45
N SER A 566 2.91 16.29 -9.28
CA SER A 566 3.43 15.42 -10.33
C SER A 566 2.94 15.93 -11.70
N SER A 567 3.84 15.93 -12.68
CA SER A 567 3.57 16.33 -14.05
C SER A 567 4.17 15.33 -15.02
N GLU A 568 3.44 14.94 -16.06
CA GLU A 568 3.93 14.02 -17.09
C GLU A 568 3.49 14.52 -18.47
N LEU A 569 4.45 14.61 -19.39
CA LEU A 569 4.19 14.77 -20.81
C LEU A 569 4.46 13.45 -21.52
N LYS A 570 3.41 12.82 -22.05
CA LYS A 570 3.45 11.55 -22.74
C LYS A 570 3.08 11.72 -24.21
N TRP A 571 3.88 11.12 -25.09
CA TRP A 571 3.62 11.04 -26.50
C TRP A 571 3.47 9.59 -26.93
N GLU A 572 2.29 9.23 -27.48
CA GLU A 572 1.99 7.93 -28.09
C GLU A 572 2.27 7.99 -29.60
N LEU A 573 3.29 7.25 -30.03
CA LEU A 573 3.84 7.30 -31.40
C LEU A 573 3.15 6.32 -32.37
N SER A 574 2.43 5.31 -31.85
CA SER A 574 1.68 4.37 -32.65
C SER A 574 0.22 4.31 -32.21
N HIS A 575 -0.71 4.45 -33.15
CA HIS A 575 -2.14 4.39 -32.87
C HIS A 575 -2.62 2.95 -32.67
N HIS A 576 -3.46 2.74 -31.66
CA HIS A 576 -4.42 1.66 -31.69
C HIS A 576 -5.47 1.92 -32.78
N SER A 577 -5.57 1.02 -33.75
CA SER A 577 -6.82 0.89 -34.48
C SER A 577 -7.86 0.34 -33.49
N HIS A 578 -8.75 1.20 -32.96
CA HIS A 578 -9.98 0.73 -32.37
C HIS A 578 -10.71 -0.16 -33.36
N PRO A 579 -11.28 -1.30 -32.99
CA PRO A 579 -12.21 -2.01 -33.83
C PRO A 579 -13.51 -1.18 -33.90
N THR A 580 -13.52 -0.21 -34.78
CA THR A 580 -14.78 0.39 -35.27
C THR A 580 -15.54 -0.70 -35.98
N ILE A 581 -16.80 -0.87 -35.62
CA ILE A 581 -17.79 -1.75 -36.21
C ILE A 581 -17.60 -1.76 -37.73
N ALA A 582 -17.28 -2.93 -38.26
CA ALA A 582 -16.97 -3.13 -39.68
C ALA A 582 -18.17 -2.82 -40.56
N HIS A 583 -18.06 -1.82 -41.37
CA HIS A 583 -18.75 -1.79 -42.64
C HIS A 583 -17.75 -2.13 -43.78
N HIS A 584 -18.07 -3.19 -44.46
CA HIS A 584 -17.55 -3.81 -45.68
C HIS A 584 -16.48 -3.10 -46.51
N HIS A 585 -15.50 -3.94 -46.91
CA HIS A 585 -14.65 -3.94 -48.13
C HIS A 585 -13.60 -2.84 -48.28
N THR A 586 -12.35 -3.23 -48.00
CA THR A 586 -11.27 -3.19 -49.00
C THR A 586 -10.08 -4.00 -48.49
N THR A 587 -9.54 -4.86 -49.34
CA THR A 587 -8.30 -5.61 -49.16
C THR A 587 -7.11 -4.65 -49.27
N ASP A 588 -6.78 -3.97 -48.17
CA ASP A 588 -5.48 -3.35 -48.01
C ASP A 588 -4.66 -4.20 -47.03
N ALA A 589 -3.53 -4.71 -47.56
CA ALA A 589 -2.47 -5.29 -46.74
C ALA A 589 -1.95 -4.19 -45.82
N ALA A 590 -2.65 -3.94 -44.71
CA ALA A 590 -2.23 -3.02 -43.70
C ALA A 590 -0.81 -3.39 -43.30
N HIS A 591 0.13 -2.49 -43.45
CA HIS A 591 1.47 -2.59 -42.89
C HIS A 591 1.33 -2.91 -41.42
N ARG A 592 1.48 -4.20 -41.06
CA ARG A 592 1.45 -4.66 -39.70
C ARG A 592 2.70 -4.09 -39.04
N SER A 593 2.55 -2.99 -38.30
CA SER A 593 3.64 -2.39 -37.57
C SER A 593 4.28 -3.42 -36.64
N LEU A 594 5.59 -3.55 -36.73
CA LEU A 594 6.37 -4.41 -35.81
C LEU A 594 6.25 -3.94 -34.37
N LEU A 595 6.15 -2.62 -34.17
CA LEU A 595 6.02 -1.98 -32.85
C LEU A 595 4.65 -1.33 -32.74
N ASN A 596 3.92 -1.71 -31.68
CA ASN A 596 2.62 -1.11 -31.33
C ASN A 596 2.70 -0.53 -29.92
N ASN A 597 1.77 0.37 -29.59
CA ASN A 597 1.74 1.02 -28.28
C ASN A 597 3.07 1.72 -27.91
N LEU A 598 3.83 2.13 -28.92
CA LEU A 598 5.08 2.85 -28.68
C LEU A 598 4.77 4.21 -28.07
N TYR A 599 5.34 4.49 -26.92
CA TYR A 599 5.25 5.79 -26.26
C TYR A 599 6.60 6.21 -25.68
N VAL A 600 6.73 7.53 -25.48
CA VAL A 600 7.79 8.15 -24.69
C VAL A 600 7.12 9.14 -23.75
N ALA A 601 7.59 9.21 -22.48
CA ALA A 601 7.09 10.18 -21.52
C ALA A 601 8.22 10.78 -20.70
N VAL A 602 8.04 12.05 -20.36
CA VAL A 602 8.91 12.79 -19.42
C VAL A 602 8.06 13.15 -18.21
N GLY A 603 8.51 12.74 -17.03
CA GLY A 603 7.84 12.97 -15.75
C GLY A 603 8.63 13.89 -14.85
N LEU A 604 7.93 14.65 -14.01
CA LEU A 604 8.48 15.51 -12.98
C LEU A 604 7.68 15.32 -11.70
N ASP A 605 8.31 14.83 -10.63
CA ASP A 605 7.74 14.74 -9.29
C ASP A 605 8.37 15.81 -8.40
N CYS A 606 7.58 16.77 -7.93
CA CYS A 606 7.98 17.83 -7.02
C CYS A 606 7.33 17.61 -5.66
N LEU A 607 8.12 17.36 -4.64
CA LEU A 607 7.69 17.41 -3.26
C LEU A 607 8.12 18.76 -2.66
N LEU A 608 7.14 19.48 -2.11
CA LEU A 608 7.42 20.80 -1.52
C LEU A 608 8.06 20.63 -0.13
N LYS A 609 8.59 21.71 0.42
CA LYS A 609 9.11 21.70 1.79
C LYS A 609 7.99 21.26 2.76
N GLN A 610 8.31 20.33 3.67
CA GLN A 610 7.45 20.00 4.80
C GLN A 610 7.96 20.68 6.06
N SER A 611 7.21 21.69 6.51
CA SER A 611 7.46 22.44 7.74
C SER A 611 6.32 22.35 8.76
N HIS A 612 5.23 21.67 8.39
CA HIS A 612 4.14 21.36 9.31
C HIS A 612 4.47 20.05 10.02
N ILE A 613 5.28 20.12 11.06
CA ILE A 613 5.85 18.99 11.79
C ILE A 613 5.42 19.01 13.26
N TYR A 614 5.44 17.86 13.90
CA TYR A 614 5.38 17.74 15.36
C TYR A 614 6.78 17.99 15.93
N GLY A 615 7.07 19.27 16.27
CA GLY A 615 8.40 19.68 16.69
C GLY A 615 8.68 19.56 18.20
N ALA A 616 7.69 19.15 19.00
CA ALA A 616 7.90 18.95 20.43
C ALA A 616 8.82 17.74 20.68
N ASP A 617 9.70 17.87 21.67
CA ASP A 617 10.61 16.85 22.15
C ASP A 617 11.46 16.20 21.03
N ASP A 618 11.79 16.97 20.00
CA ASP A 618 12.56 16.53 18.82
C ASP A 618 11.96 15.30 18.10
N THR A 619 10.63 15.09 18.24
CA THR A 619 9.93 13.95 17.63
C THR A 619 10.05 13.94 16.11
N GLU A 620 10.04 15.14 15.46
CA GLU A 620 10.09 15.25 14.02
C GLU A 620 10.88 16.47 13.55
N THR A 621 11.52 16.35 12.37
CA THR A 621 12.30 17.43 11.75
C THR A 621 11.70 17.87 10.41
N GLU A 622 11.88 19.15 10.05
CA GLU A 622 11.51 19.67 8.73
C GLU A 622 12.30 18.94 7.62
N THR A 623 11.71 18.92 6.44
CA THR A 623 12.36 18.33 5.26
C THR A 623 12.32 19.30 4.08
N PRO A 624 13.44 19.60 3.44
CA PRO A 624 13.48 20.50 2.29
C PRO A 624 12.76 19.89 1.09
N GLY A 625 12.20 20.75 0.24
CA GLY A 625 11.56 20.33 -0.99
C GLY A 625 12.60 19.88 -2.04
N TYR A 626 12.15 19.04 -2.96
CA TYR A 626 12.96 18.54 -4.08
C TYR A 626 12.10 18.23 -5.32
N ALA A 627 12.76 18.12 -6.46
CA ALA A 627 12.15 17.72 -7.72
C ALA A 627 12.97 16.59 -8.36
N LEU A 628 12.27 15.57 -8.87
CA LEU A 628 12.84 14.41 -9.55
C LEU A 628 12.34 14.37 -10.98
N LEU A 629 13.25 14.32 -11.93
CA LEU A 629 12.96 14.17 -13.35
C LEU A 629 13.03 12.69 -13.72
N SER A 630 12.06 12.20 -14.47
CA SER A 630 12.02 10.85 -15.00
C SER A 630 11.81 10.82 -16.51
N LEU A 631 12.28 9.76 -17.16
CA LEU A 631 12.05 9.45 -18.57
C LEU A 631 11.56 8.02 -18.65
N SER A 632 10.47 7.80 -19.39
CA SER A 632 9.97 6.44 -19.63
C SER A 632 9.64 6.21 -21.10
N ALA A 633 9.73 4.96 -21.54
CA ALA A 633 9.33 4.53 -22.86
C ALA A 633 8.80 3.10 -22.78
N GLY A 634 7.92 2.72 -23.68
CA GLY A 634 7.43 1.36 -23.78
C GLY A 634 6.86 1.04 -25.15
N THR A 635 6.84 -0.25 -25.49
CA THR A 635 6.31 -0.74 -26.76
C THR A 635 5.91 -2.20 -26.70
N ASP A 636 4.94 -2.60 -27.49
CA ASP A 636 4.59 -3.99 -27.77
C ASP A 636 5.25 -4.43 -29.08
N LEU A 637 6.03 -5.51 -29.03
CA LEU A 637 6.55 -6.18 -30.21
C LEU A 637 5.50 -7.14 -30.76
N GLN A 638 5.16 -6.98 -32.04
CA GLN A 638 4.22 -7.86 -32.73
C GLN A 638 4.92 -8.59 -33.90
N LEU A 639 4.75 -9.91 -33.93
CA LEU A 639 5.17 -10.74 -35.05
C LEU A 639 3.94 -11.47 -35.63
N HIS A 640 3.76 -11.39 -36.93
CA HIS A 640 2.61 -11.98 -37.63
C HIS A 640 1.25 -11.58 -37.02
N GLY A 641 1.15 -10.35 -36.50
CA GLY A 641 -0.09 -9.83 -35.87
C GLY A 641 -0.37 -10.36 -34.47
N LYS A 642 0.57 -11.10 -33.86
CA LYS A 642 0.49 -11.54 -32.46
C LYS A 642 1.51 -10.79 -31.61
N LYS A 643 1.10 -10.32 -30.44
CA LYS A 643 2.03 -9.73 -29.46
C LYS A 643 2.94 -10.83 -28.91
N VAL A 644 4.26 -10.65 -29.04
CA VAL A 644 5.28 -11.60 -28.59
C VAL A 644 6.08 -11.09 -27.42
N ALA A 645 6.16 -9.77 -27.22
CA ALA A 645 6.80 -9.16 -26.05
C ALA A 645 6.27 -7.75 -25.79
N GLU A 646 6.38 -7.31 -24.55
CA GLU A 646 6.24 -5.91 -24.13
C GLU A 646 7.59 -5.46 -23.56
N PHE A 647 8.06 -4.29 -23.94
CA PHE A 647 9.30 -3.70 -23.39
C PHE A 647 8.98 -2.39 -22.68
N TYR A 648 9.58 -2.20 -21.52
CA TYR A 648 9.50 -0.98 -20.76
C TYR A 648 10.89 -0.53 -20.34
N PHE A 649 11.11 0.75 -20.47
CA PHE A 649 12.31 1.46 -20.03
C PHE A 649 11.90 2.61 -19.15
N THR A 650 12.58 2.79 -18.01
CA THR A 650 12.36 3.92 -17.13
C THR A 650 13.71 4.40 -16.58
N ALA A 651 13.92 5.70 -16.54
CA ALA A 651 15.05 6.32 -15.86
C ALA A 651 14.51 7.28 -14.81
N ASP A 652 14.54 6.86 -13.54
CA ASP A 652 14.09 7.65 -12.40
C ASP A 652 15.22 8.48 -11.83
N ASN A 653 14.87 9.64 -11.26
CA ASN A 653 15.83 10.59 -10.73
C ASN A 653 16.98 10.84 -11.73
N LEU A 654 16.64 11.15 -12.98
CA LEU A 654 17.54 11.24 -14.12
C LEU A 654 18.75 12.16 -13.85
N LEU A 655 18.55 13.22 -13.06
CA LEU A 655 19.58 14.21 -12.71
C LEU A 655 20.43 13.81 -11.48
N ASP A 656 20.22 12.62 -10.94
CA ASP A 656 20.91 12.11 -9.74
C ASP A 656 20.84 13.09 -8.56
N LYS A 657 19.63 13.62 -8.32
CA LYS A 657 19.36 14.53 -7.21
C LYS A 657 19.44 13.76 -5.90
N ALA A 658 20.28 14.23 -4.96
CA ALA A 658 20.23 13.75 -3.58
C ALA A 658 19.00 14.35 -2.88
N TYR A 659 18.21 13.49 -2.25
CA TYR A 659 16.98 13.90 -1.56
C TYR A 659 16.64 12.96 -0.39
N GLN A 660 15.86 13.47 0.54
CA GLN A 660 15.25 12.69 1.62
C GLN A 660 13.73 12.88 1.54
N ASN A 661 12.99 11.78 1.44
CA ASN A 661 11.53 11.85 1.54
C ASN A 661 11.15 12.12 3.00
N HIS A 662 10.15 12.99 3.21
CA HIS A 662 9.72 13.35 4.57
C HIS A 662 9.28 12.12 5.39
N LEU A 663 8.68 11.12 4.73
CA LEU A 663 8.21 9.87 5.34
C LEU A 663 9.27 8.76 5.35
N SER A 664 10.51 9.03 4.93
CA SER A 664 11.62 8.09 5.11
C SER A 664 12.10 8.13 6.56
N ARG A 665 12.08 6.99 7.23
CA ARG A 665 12.61 6.88 8.61
C ARG A 665 14.12 7.06 8.65
N LEU A 666 14.80 6.80 7.56
CA LEU A 666 16.26 6.92 7.43
C LEU A 666 16.79 8.36 7.55
N LYS A 667 15.92 9.37 7.45
CA LYS A 667 16.33 10.78 7.67
C LYS A 667 16.73 11.07 9.13
N TYR A 668 16.36 10.19 10.06
CA TYR A 668 16.68 10.31 11.48
C TYR A 668 17.95 9.57 11.89
N ALA A 669 18.58 8.83 10.97
CA ALA A 669 19.89 8.21 11.18
C ALA A 669 20.98 9.26 11.48
N ASP A 670 22.16 8.81 11.87
CA ASP A 670 23.24 9.61 12.37
C ASP A 670 23.66 10.77 11.45
N GLU A 671 24.11 11.85 12.07
CA GLU A 671 24.75 12.96 11.38
C GLU A 671 26.15 12.56 10.95
N ASN A 672 26.50 12.84 9.70
CA ASN A 672 27.85 12.71 9.20
C ASN A 672 28.73 13.81 9.81
N ALA A 673 29.57 13.45 10.76
CA ALA A 673 30.42 14.38 11.52
C ALA A 673 31.42 15.21 10.63
N VAL A 674 31.73 14.69 9.42
CA VAL A 674 32.63 15.36 8.49
C VAL A 674 31.90 16.41 7.64
N THR A 675 30.66 16.16 7.26
CA THR A 675 29.91 17.00 6.33
C THR A 675 28.73 17.76 6.96
N GLY A 676 28.35 17.44 8.20
CA GLY A 676 27.17 17.97 8.90
C GLY A 676 25.84 17.57 8.30
N ARG A 677 25.80 16.53 7.45
CA ARG A 677 24.55 16.02 6.86
C ARG A 677 23.93 14.97 7.76
N ARG A 678 22.67 15.15 8.15
CA ARG A 678 21.94 14.20 8.97
C ARG A 678 21.21 13.17 8.13
N GLY A 679 21.18 11.93 8.60
CA GLY A 679 20.41 10.81 8.06
C GLY A 679 20.98 10.23 6.78
N VAL A 680 20.30 9.23 6.27
CA VAL A 680 20.63 8.51 5.03
C VAL A 680 19.72 9.01 3.90
N TYR A 681 20.32 9.25 2.73
CA TYR A 681 19.59 9.74 1.56
C TYR A 681 18.93 8.62 0.77
N ASN A 682 17.80 8.94 0.12
CA ASN A 682 17.10 8.01 -0.75
C ASN A 682 17.93 7.64 -1.98
N MET A 683 17.52 6.56 -2.66
CA MET A 683 18.18 6.04 -3.86
C MET A 683 18.39 7.14 -4.92
N GLY A 684 19.58 7.20 -5.48
CA GLY A 684 19.94 8.08 -6.58
C GLY A 684 19.32 7.66 -7.92
N ARG A 685 19.90 8.13 -9.04
CA ARG A 685 19.43 7.76 -10.38
C ARG A 685 19.36 6.25 -10.56
N ASN A 686 18.23 5.77 -11.07
CA ASN A 686 17.98 4.36 -11.36
C ASN A 686 17.45 4.19 -12.77
N ILE A 687 18.01 3.26 -13.54
CA ILE A 687 17.55 2.92 -14.88
C ILE A 687 17.01 1.50 -14.83
N THR A 688 15.76 1.33 -15.27
CA THR A 688 15.04 0.06 -15.22
C THR A 688 14.73 -0.42 -16.64
N PHE A 689 14.99 -1.69 -16.88
CA PHE A 689 14.58 -2.43 -18.06
C PHE A 689 13.63 -3.55 -17.65
N LYS A 690 12.45 -3.60 -18.27
CA LYS A 690 11.48 -4.67 -18.01
C LYS A 690 10.98 -5.26 -19.33
N VAL A 691 10.89 -6.57 -19.37
CA VAL A 691 10.31 -7.31 -20.51
C VAL A 691 9.21 -8.24 -20.00
N VAL A 692 8.09 -8.27 -20.72
CA VAL A 692 6.98 -9.20 -20.50
C VAL A 692 6.78 -10.00 -21.78
N ILE A 693 6.83 -11.32 -21.69
CA ILE A 693 6.67 -12.25 -22.81
C ILE A 693 5.37 -13.03 -22.58
N PRO A 694 4.25 -12.66 -23.25
CA PRO A 694 3.04 -13.45 -23.23
C PRO A 694 3.17 -14.68 -24.14
N ILE A 695 2.78 -15.84 -23.62
CA ILE A 695 2.76 -17.11 -24.34
C ILE A 695 1.31 -17.59 -24.37
N THR A 696 0.74 -17.69 -25.57
CA THR A 696 -0.58 -18.30 -25.78
C THR A 696 -0.37 -19.78 -26.03
N LEU A 697 -0.98 -20.63 -25.21
CA LEU A 697 -0.83 -22.10 -25.23
C LEU A 697 -2.00 -22.74 -25.99
#